data_fb5c7768dc686f8535badc99a97154b4
#
_entry.id   fb5c7768dc686f8535badc99a97154b4
#
_cell.length_a   1.000
_cell.length_b   1.000
_cell.length_c   1.000
_cell.angle_alpha   90.00
_cell.angle_beta   90.00
_cell.angle_gamma   90.00
#
_symmetry.space_group_name_H-M   'P 1'
#
loop_
_entity.id
_entity.type
_entity.pdbx_description
1 polymer ?
#
loop_
_entity_poly.entity_id
_entity_poly.type
_entity_poly.pdbx_seq_one_letter_code
_entity_poly.pdbx_strand_id
1 'polypeptide(L)'
;MSGSCFPNRPSEEIDFHRPCRSSIRGITTVSTLALLLWLTVTGQMTRAQVAQNNQNPPENLKHLSLEQLGNVEVTTASKEPEQIWRTPAAIYVITQNDIRRSGATSIAEVLRLAPGLEVARTDSDHWAVGVRGFGGQFSKSLLVLVDGRSVYSPLFAGVYWQVQDTLLEDIERIEVIRGPGGTIWGANAVNGVIDIITKSTKDTHGMLVSLGGGNVDQGIGEVRMGGTNGKGLDYRVYGKGFIRGPEFHPDGSNFDLWKTGQLGFRTDWNLNTRDMLTLQGDLYQGLDGERVAISLYTPPSRQVFNGPHDVGGGNLLGRWQRQFSKDSDIQIQGYFDRTTRYSPQLDEIRNTFDIDLLYHVTVKGGQSVLVGIGGRWSPDAIVQKFATLDFQPHNETDSIYSGFLQDQINLVPDKVALTLGSKFEHNNYSGFEIQPNARLLWTPTSHQTFWAAVTRAVRTPSRLDQDLQLTLLLQPANPTIYLRVVGSKKFSSEQLLGTEFGYRTLIAKKLYVDLAVFQNAYDDLYGYGQGTIFVENSPPPPHVVFQLPLANALKGDTTGFEIAPNWKPVEWWELKGSYSFLHLYVHDKAGFTDNLNTVSDNGSSPHHQVVIQSLFSFPKKFEFDATYRYVSALPAQLVSAYGTADVRLGWHPVPSWELSIVGQNLLQPHHAEFGSDVDTIVGIKRSAYAKIVWRR
;
A
#
# COMPACT_ATOMS: atom_id res chain seq x y z
N MET A 1 41.36 11.92 -67.98
CA MET A 1 40.51 10.91 -68.64
C MET A 1 39.69 10.22 -67.57
N SER A 2 38.36 10.25 -67.78
CA SER A 2 37.27 9.52 -67.10
C SER A 2 37.30 9.53 -65.58
N GLY A 3 36.44 10.19 -64.76
CA GLY A 3 35.02 10.44 -64.96
C GLY A 3 34.21 9.28 -64.38
N SER A 4 33.84 9.35 -63.06
CA SER A 4 32.62 8.67 -62.55
C SER A 4 32.02 9.45 -61.40
N CYS A 5 30.85 10.00 -61.69
CA CYS A 5 29.96 10.63 -60.74
C CYS A 5 29.40 9.62 -59.70
N PHE A 6 29.40 9.99 -58.45
CA PHE A 6 28.48 9.42 -57.46
C PHE A 6 27.39 10.44 -57.14
N PRO A 7 26.10 10.05 -57.10
CA PRO A 7 25.04 10.98 -56.81
C PRO A 7 24.92 11.22 -55.28
N ASN A 8 24.81 12.48 -54.90
CA ASN A 8 24.37 12.95 -53.61
C ASN A 8 22.99 12.38 -53.29
N ARG A 9 22.85 11.70 -52.18
CA ARG A 9 21.53 11.53 -51.50
C ARG A 9 21.40 12.60 -50.42
N PRO A 10 20.26 13.28 -50.34
CA PRO A 10 20.02 14.25 -49.28
C PRO A 10 19.78 13.54 -47.97
N SER A 11 20.25 14.16 -46.87
CA SER A 11 19.99 13.85 -45.50
C SER A 11 18.46 13.84 -45.23
N GLU A 12 17.91 12.68 -44.89
CA GLU A 12 16.57 12.60 -44.31
C GLU A 12 16.60 13.22 -42.89
N GLU A 13 16.04 14.39 -42.73
CA GLU A 13 15.58 14.92 -41.45
C GLU A 13 14.50 13.98 -40.91
N ILE A 14 14.79 13.33 -39.79
CA ILE A 14 13.78 12.56 -39.05
C ILE A 14 12.87 13.56 -38.37
N ASP A 15 11.71 13.78 -38.98
CA ASP A 15 10.60 14.61 -38.49
C ASP A 15 9.90 13.87 -37.34
N PHE A 16 10.21 14.25 -36.07
CA PHE A 16 9.65 13.71 -34.84
C PHE A 16 8.23 14.23 -34.51
N HIS A 17 7.53 14.86 -35.47
CA HIS A 17 6.18 15.36 -35.31
C HIS A 17 5.11 14.55 -36.04
N ARG A 18 5.01 13.25 -35.75
CA ARG A 18 3.74 12.55 -36.00
C ARG A 18 3.20 12.02 -34.68
N PRO A 19 2.06 12.55 -34.18
CA PRO A 19 1.37 11.93 -33.09
C PRO A 19 0.88 10.55 -33.54
N CYS A 20 1.28 9.52 -32.81
CA CYS A 20 0.79 8.16 -33.00
C CYS A 20 -0.72 8.13 -32.73
N ARG A 21 -1.53 8.22 -33.81
CA ARG A 21 -2.97 8.01 -33.77
C ARG A 21 -3.27 6.51 -33.70
N SER A 22 -3.07 5.94 -32.54
CA SER A 22 -3.59 4.59 -32.28
C SER A 22 -4.07 4.53 -30.83
N SER A 23 -5.33 4.38 -30.66
CA SER A 23 -6.11 3.90 -29.52
C SER A 23 -7.24 4.77 -28.97
N ILE A 24 -7.68 5.82 -29.65
CA ILE A 24 -8.95 6.48 -29.26
C ILE A 24 -10.17 5.61 -29.65
N ARG A 25 -10.03 4.60 -30.49
CA ARG A 25 -11.18 3.71 -30.87
C ARG A 25 -11.58 2.73 -29.78
N GLY A 26 -10.73 2.42 -28.79
CA GLY A 26 -11.09 1.52 -27.69
C GLY A 26 -11.99 2.17 -26.62
N ILE A 27 -11.82 3.46 -26.38
CA ILE A 27 -12.57 4.19 -25.34
C ILE A 27 -14.00 4.47 -25.80
N THR A 28 -14.22 4.72 -27.10
CA THR A 28 -15.57 4.96 -27.65
C THR A 28 -16.43 3.69 -27.65
N THR A 29 -15.86 2.50 -27.84
CA THR A 29 -16.61 1.23 -27.79
C THR A 29 -17.01 0.81 -26.37
N VAL A 30 -16.18 1.09 -25.36
CA VAL A 30 -16.52 0.82 -23.94
C VAL A 30 -17.59 1.82 -23.45
N SER A 31 -17.51 3.08 -23.86
CA SER A 31 -18.53 4.10 -23.53
C SER A 31 -19.89 3.78 -24.16
N THR A 32 -19.92 3.24 -25.38
CA THR A 32 -21.17 2.86 -26.05
C THR A 32 -21.78 1.57 -25.45
N LEU A 33 -21.00 0.61 -24.99
CA LEU A 33 -21.51 -0.55 -24.28
C LEU A 33 -22.09 -0.19 -22.89
N ALA A 34 -21.44 0.72 -22.17
CA ALA A 34 -21.96 1.22 -20.89
C ALA A 34 -23.28 2.00 -21.07
N LEU A 35 -23.42 2.78 -22.15
CA LEU A 35 -24.65 3.50 -22.48
C LEU A 35 -25.79 2.55 -22.94
N LEU A 36 -25.47 1.51 -23.69
CA LEU A 36 -26.44 0.48 -24.13
C LEU A 36 -26.93 -0.40 -22.98
N LEU A 37 -26.06 -0.74 -22.00
CA LEU A 37 -26.48 -1.40 -20.76
C LEU A 37 -27.37 -0.49 -19.91
N TRP A 38 -27.17 0.81 -19.94
CA TRP A 38 -27.99 1.77 -19.19
C TRP A 38 -29.42 1.90 -19.77
N LEU A 39 -29.60 1.80 -21.08
CA LEU A 39 -30.90 1.90 -21.75
C LEU A 39 -31.76 0.64 -21.62
N THR A 40 -31.18 -0.54 -21.34
CA THR A 40 -31.94 -1.79 -21.18
C THR A 40 -32.42 -2.05 -19.76
N VAL A 41 -31.86 -1.36 -18.74
CA VAL A 41 -32.25 -1.54 -17.32
C VAL A 41 -33.41 -0.61 -16.89
N THR A 42 -33.71 0.44 -17.66
CA THR A 42 -34.78 1.41 -17.31
C THR A 42 -36.21 0.96 -17.64
N GLY A 43 -36.38 -0.25 -18.15
CA GLY A 43 -37.63 -0.72 -18.74
C GLY A 43 -38.67 -1.43 -17.86
N GLN A 44 -38.41 -1.68 -16.56
CA GLN A 44 -39.45 -2.25 -15.67
C GLN A 44 -39.23 -1.87 -14.20
N MET A 45 -39.70 -0.71 -13.77
CA MET A 45 -39.94 -0.43 -12.35
C MET A 45 -41.44 -0.61 -12.03
N THR A 46 -41.85 -1.79 -11.69
CA THR A 46 -43.14 -2.04 -11.01
C THR A 46 -42.96 -1.74 -9.51
N ARG A 47 -43.85 -0.89 -8.99
CA ARG A 47 -43.93 -0.55 -7.56
C ARG A 47 -44.23 -1.79 -6.73
N ALA A 48 -43.24 -2.26 -5.94
CA ALA A 48 -43.49 -3.17 -4.83
C ALA A 48 -43.60 -2.36 -3.54
N GLN A 49 -44.71 -2.54 -2.81
CA GLN A 49 -44.93 -1.96 -1.49
C GLN A 49 -43.93 -2.57 -0.50
N VAL A 50 -43.21 -1.71 0.20
CA VAL A 50 -42.26 -2.06 1.27
C VAL A 50 -43.07 -2.41 2.52
N ALA A 51 -43.07 -3.69 2.90
CA ALA A 51 -43.42 -4.10 4.25
C ALA A 51 -42.27 -3.67 5.20
N GLN A 52 -42.57 -2.77 6.11
CA GLN A 52 -41.65 -2.38 7.19
C GLN A 52 -41.43 -3.57 8.13
N ASN A 53 -40.24 -4.16 8.05
CA ASN A 53 -39.76 -5.06 9.07
C ASN A 53 -38.76 -4.26 9.94
N ASN A 54 -39.16 -3.95 11.17
CA ASN A 54 -38.34 -3.28 12.18
C ASN A 54 -37.22 -4.25 12.64
N GLN A 55 -36.12 -4.29 11.90
CA GLN A 55 -34.83 -4.71 12.40
C GLN A 55 -33.96 -3.46 12.43
N ASN A 56 -33.41 -3.15 13.61
CA ASN A 56 -32.47 -2.04 13.77
C ASN A 56 -31.36 -2.15 12.71
N PRO A 57 -31.05 -1.06 11.99
CA PRO A 57 -29.91 -1.08 11.07
C PRO A 57 -28.64 -1.38 11.86
N PRO A 58 -27.64 -2.06 11.28
CA PRO A 58 -26.36 -2.30 11.95
C PRO A 58 -25.81 -0.97 12.46
N GLU A 59 -25.35 -0.96 13.70
CA GLU A 59 -24.87 0.22 14.41
C GLU A 59 -23.85 0.96 13.51
N ASN A 60 -24.22 2.16 13.17
CA ASN A 60 -23.46 3.01 12.25
C ASN A 60 -22.09 3.27 12.90
N LEU A 61 -21.00 2.74 12.33
CA LEU A 61 -19.59 3.01 12.70
C LEU A 61 -19.24 4.51 12.74
N LYS A 62 -20.20 5.38 12.44
CA LYS A 62 -20.06 6.85 12.38
C LYS A 62 -19.85 7.52 13.74
N HIS A 63 -20.21 6.89 14.84
CA HIS A 63 -20.09 7.47 16.18
C HIS A 63 -19.83 6.39 17.24
N LEU A 64 -18.75 5.61 17.07
CA LEU A 64 -18.34 4.64 18.07
C LEU A 64 -17.98 5.36 19.38
N SER A 65 -18.47 4.84 20.50
CA SER A 65 -17.90 5.17 21.81
C SER A 65 -16.49 4.58 21.91
N LEU A 66 -15.64 5.10 22.80
CA LEU A 66 -14.30 4.54 23.00
C LEU A 66 -14.34 3.07 23.50
N GLU A 67 -15.42 2.67 24.17
CA GLU A 67 -15.65 1.28 24.57
C GLU A 67 -15.96 0.40 23.35
N GLN A 68 -16.76 0.90 22.40
CA GLN A 68 -17.05 0.23 21.14
C GLN A 68 -15.83 0.16 20.22
N LEU A 69 -14.92 1.15 20.27
CA LEU A 69 -13.66 1.13 19.51
C LEU A 69 -12.79 -0.09 19.87
N GLY A 70 -12.65 -0.41 21.15
CA GLY A 70 -11.92 -1.60 21.59
C GLY A 70 -12.61 -2.93 21.24
N ASN A 71 -13.93 -2.89 20.98
CA ASN A 71 -14.72 -4.05 20.56
C ASN A 71 -14.81 -4.19 19.04
N VAL A 72 -14.21 -3.29 18.26
CA VAL A 72 -14.12 -3.46 16.79
C VAL A 72 -13.42 -4.78 16.50
N GLU A 73 -14.04 -5.58 15.66
CA GLU A 73 -13.46 -6.83 15.19
C GLU A 73 -12.41 -6.56 14.10
N VAL A 74 -11.24 -7.16 14.27
CA VAL A 74 -10.12 -7.13 13.32
C VAL A 74 -9.81 -8.55 12.85
N THR A 75 -9.35 -8.68 11.63
CA THR A 75 -9.07 -9.97 11.00
C THR A 75 -7.61 -10.15 10.60
N THR A 76 -6.88 -9.05 10.44
CA THR A 76 -5.51 -9.08 9.90
C THR A 76 -4.52 -9.75 10.84
N ALA A 77 -4.75 -9.70 12.16
CA ALA A 77 -3.82 -10.26 13.14
C ALA A 77 -3.89 -11.79 13.29
N SER A 78 -5.04 -12.40 12.95
CA SER A 78 -5.29 -13.84 13.18
C SER A 78 -5.96 -14.55 12.00
N LYS A 79 -6.37 -13.85 10.93
CA LYS A 79 -7.30 -14.30 9.87
C LYS A 79 -8.69 -14.72 10.39
N GLU A 80 -8.98 -14.45 11.65
CA GLU A 80 -10.25 -14.67 12.32
C GLU A 80 -10.76 -13.36 12.93
N PRO A 81 -12.09 -13.12 12.99
CA PRO A 81 -12.64 -11.95 13.68
C PRO A 81 -12.28 -11.96 15.16
N GLU A 82 -11.49 -11.01 15.61
CA GLU A 82 -11.06 -10.87 16.99
C GLU A 82 -11.18 -9.40 17.43
N GLN A 83 -11.68 -9.17 18.65
CA GLN A 83 -11.76 -7.82 19.19
C GLN A 83 -10.37 -7.21 19.41
N ILE A 84 -10.18 -5.92 19.13
CA ILE A 84 -8.91 -5.21 19.36
C ILE A 84 -8.38 -5.45 20.78
N TRP A 85 -9.26 -5.45 21.80
CA TRP A 85 -8.90 -5.77 23.19
C TRP A 85 -8.23 -7.12 23.36
N ARG A 86 -8.53 -8.09 22.52
CA ARG A 86 -8.06 -9.47 22.62
C ARG A 86 -6.95 -9.81 21.64
N THR A 87 -6.53 -8.84 20.83
CA THR A 87 -5.52 -9.05 19.79
C THR A 87 -4.10 -8.82 20.33
N PRO A 88 -3.25 -9.87 20.42
CA PRO A 88 -1.86 -9.75 20.91
C PRO A 88 -0.92 -9.24 19.81
N ALA A 89 -1.16 -8.04 19.28
CA ALA A 89 -0.35 -7.38 18.25
C ALA A 89 -0.50 -5.85 18.33
N ALA A 90 0.48 -5.10 17.86
CA ALA A 90 0.39 -3.66 17.69
C ALA A 90 -0.50 -3.33 16.48
N ILE A 91 -1.83 -3.40 16.64
CA ILE A 91 -2.81 -3.13 15.58
C ILE A 91 -3.45 -1.76 15.76
N TYR A 92 -3.63 -1.05 14.65
CA TYR A 92 -4.37 0.22 14.58
C TYR A 92 -5.45 0.12 13.50
N VAL A 93 -6.64 0.62 13.79
CA VAL A 93 -7.76 0.62 12.85
C VAL A 93 -8.09 2.04 12.45
N ILE A 94 -8.00 2.34 11.16
CA ILE A 94 -8.50 3.57 10.56
C ILE A 94 -9.92 3.29 10.10
N THR A 95 -10.91 3.87 10.76
CA THR A 95 -12.32 3.64 10.46
C THR A 95 -12.77 4.44 9.24
N GLN A 96 -13.90 4.08 8.63
CA GLN A 96 -14.53 4.87 7.56
C GLN A 96 -14.78 6.33 7.98
N ASN A 97 -15.10 6.58 9.25
CA ASN A 97 -15.28 7.94 9.76
C ASN A 97 -13.94 8.72 9.78
N ASP A 98 -12.85 8.07 10.15
CA ASP A 98 -11.51 8.67 10.11
C ASP A 98 -11.10 9.01 8.68
N ILE A 99 -11.33 8.09 7.72
CA ILE A 99 -11.08 8.32 6.29
C ILE A 99 -11.84 9.53 5.80
N ARG A 100 -13.15 9.60 6.06
CA ARG A 100 -14.01 10.70 5.62
C ARG A 100 -13.58 12.05 6.22
N ARG A 101 -13.19 12.06 7.49
CA ARG A 101 -12.84 13.28 8.23
C ARG A 101 -11.38 13.71 8.05
N SER A 102 -10.53 12.86 7.49
CA SER A 102 -9.13 13.20 7.24
C SER A 102 -8.94 14.23 6.13
N GLY A 103 -9.87 14.29 5.18
CA GLY A 103 -9.70 15.07 3.95
C GLY A 103 -8.68 14.47 2.99
N ALA A 104 -8.28 13.22 3.16
CA ALA A 104 -7.43 12.52 2.20
C ALA A 104 -8.19 12.17 0.92
N THR A 105 -7.49 12.16 -0.22
CA THR A 105 -8.04 11.86 -1.54
C THR A 105 -7.45 10.58 -2.15
N SER A 106 -6.51 9.92 -1.47
CA SER A 106 -5.93 8.63 -1.85
C SER A 106 -5.69 7.74 -0.63
N ILE A 107 -5.57 6.42 -0.85
CA ILE A 107 -5.32 5.45 0.22
C ILE A 107 -4.00 5.75 0.95
N ALA A 108 -2.93 6.03 0.21
CA ALA A 108 -1.63 6.33 0.82
C ALA A 108 -1.69 7.52 1.79
N GLU A 109 -2.44 8.59 1.45
CA GLU A 109 -2.63 9.74 2.33
C GLU A 109 -3.43 9.39 3.60
N VAL A 110 -4.42 8.48 3.51
CA VAL A 110 -5.18 8.00 4.68
C VAL A 110 -4.26 7.30 5.68
N LEU A 111 -3.23 6.59 5.22
CA LEU A 111 -2.30 5.86 6.07
C LEU A 111 -1.50 6.76 7.02
N ARG A 112 -1.38 8.06 6.74
CA ARG A 112 -0.75 9.05 7.64
C ARG A 112 -1.41 9.14 9.03
N LEU A 113 -2.63 8.62 9.18
CA LEU A 113 -3.37 8.58 10.45
C LEU A 113 -2.86 7.50 11.40
N ALA A 114 -2.19 6.46 10.89
CA ALA A 114 -1.72 5.35 11.71
C ALA A 114 -0.39 5.70 12.40
N PRO A 115 -0.26 5.45 13.72
CA PRO A 115 1.01 5.66 14.43
C PRO A 115 2.09 4.73 13.89
N GLY A 116 3.34 5.20 13.85
CA GLY A 116 4.49 4.39 13.42
C GLY A 116 4.57 4.11 11.92
N LEU A 117 3.63 4.61 11.11
CA LEU A 117 3.74 4.62 9.66
C LEU A 117 4.46 5.89 9.20
N GLU A 118 5.53 5.70 8.48
CA GLU A 118 6.14 6.73 7.66
C GLU A 118 5.42 6.75 6.32
N VAL A 119 4.82 7.89 5.97
CA VAL A 119 4.17 8.11 4.68
C VAL A 119 4.65 9.46 4.17
N ALA A 120 5.50 9.43 3.17
CA ALA A 120 6.10 10.62 2.58
C ALA A 120 5.91 10.61 1.06
N ARG A 121 5.62 11.76 0.48
CA ARG A 121 5.50 11.92 -0.97
C ARG A 121 6.84 12.25 -1.58
N THR A 122 7.18 11.56 -2.67
CA THR A 122 8.35 11.89 -3.49
C THR A 122 7.99 12.88 -4.60
N ASP A 123 6.75 12.82 -5.08
CA ASP A 123 6.15 13.71 -6.08
C ASP A 123 4.61 13.65 -6.02
N SER A 124 3.90 13.95 -7.11
CA SER A 124 2.42 13.99 -7.14
C SER A 124 1.78 12.61 -7.02
N ASP A 125 2.43 11.54 -7.45
CA ASP A 125 1.87 10.18 -7.59
C ASP A 125 2.69 9.06 -6.93
N HIS A 126 3.88 9.36 -6.40
CA HIS A 126 4.72 8.39 -5.71
C HIS A 126 4.83 8.65 -4.21
N TRP A 127 4.85 7.57 -3.43
CA TRP A 127 4.98 7.60 -1.97
C TRP A 127 6.09 6.66 -1.49
N ALA A 128 6.86 7.15 -0.55
CA ALA A 128 7.70 6.34 0.32
C ALA A 128 6.86 5.95 1.54
N VAL A 129 6.57 4.66 1.70
CA VAL A 129 5.78 4.14 2.82
C VAL A 129 6.57 3.11 3.57
N GLY A 130 6.73 3.29 4.88
CA GLY A 130 7.47 2.39 5.75
C GLY A 130 6.80 2.20 7.11
N VAL A 131 7.18 1.15 7.81
CA VAL A 131 6.77 0.85 9.19
C VAL A 131 8.02 0.50 9.98
N ARG A 132 8.26 1.23 11.09
CA ARG A 132 9.40 0.96 11.99
C ARG A 132 10.75 0.94 11.28
N GLY A 133 10.94 1.85 10.31
CA GLY A 133 12.17 2.01 9.56
C GLY A 133 12.12 1.42 8.15
N PHE A 134 13.20 1.60 7.40
CA PHE A 134 13.37 1.16 6.02
C PHE A 134 12.30 1.71 5.06
N GLY A 135 11.77 2.91 5.35
CA GLY A 135 10.85 3.64 4.47
C GLY A 135 11.55 4.05 3.19
N GLY A 136 10.83 3.99 2.06
CA GLY A 136 11.35 4.39 0.75
C GLY A 136 10.30 4.21 -0.33
N GLN A 137 10.52 4.82 -1.49
CA GLN A 137 9.65 4.65 -2.67
C GLN A 137 9.56 3.17 -3.09
N PHE A 138 10.65 2.43 -2.90
CA PHE A 138 10.73 0.99 -3.13
C PHE A 138 10.84 0.23 -1.80
N SER A 139 10.00 0.58 -0.83
CA SER A 139 9.98 -0.08 0.49
C SER A 139 9.71 -1.57 0.36
N LYS A 140 10.58 -2.40 0.97
CA LYS A 140 10.65 -3.84 0.72
C LYS A 140 10.08 -4.70 1.87
N SER A 141 9.63 -4.09 2.95
CA SER A 141 9.36 -4.83 4.21
C SER A 141 7.91 -4.74 4.66
N LEU A 142 7.00 -4.30 3.77
CA LEU A 142 5.61 -4.05 4.07
C LEU A 142 4.69 -4.84 3.14
N LEU A 143 3.82 -5.67 3.70
CA LEU A 143 2.78 -6.36 2.94
C LEU A 143 1.50 -5.53 2.94
N VAL A 144 0.93 -5.30 1.76
CA VAL A 144 -0.34 -4.57 1.59
C VAL A 144 -1.36 -5.45 0.89
N LEU A 145 -2.57 -5.44 1.43
CA LEU A 145 -3.70 -6.23 0.96
C LEU A 145 -4.90 -5.33 0.66
N VAL A 146 -5.69 -5.69 -0.33
CA VAL A 146 -7.02 -5.12 -0.59
C VAL A 146 -8.02 -6.28 -0.63
N ASP A 147 -8.91 -6.35 0.37
CA ASP A 147 -9.84 -7.48 0.58
C ASP A 147 -9.13 -8.85 0.57
N GLY A 148 -7.91 -8.93 1.12
CA GLY A 148 -7.09 -10.14 1.16
C GLY A 148 -6.32 -10.45 -0.14
N ARG A 149 -6.45 -9.66 -1.23
CA ARG A 149 -5.58 -9.73 -2.40
C ARG A 149 -4.30 -8.95 -2.14
N SER A 150 -3.15 -9.59 -2.26
CA SER A 150 -1.85 -8.92 -2.15
C SER A 150 -1.60 -8.02 -3.37
N VAL A 151 -1.21 -6.77 -3.11
CA VAL A 151 -0.83 -5.78 -4.14
C VAL A 151 0.68 -5.59 -4.25
N TYR A 152 1.42 -6.49 -3.66
CA TYR A 152 2.87 -6.56 -3.67
C TYR A 152 3.41 -6.92 -5.06
N SER A 153 4.43 -6.20 -5.53
CA SER A 153 5.15 -6.49 -6.78
C SER A 153 6.43 -7.27 -6.50
N PRO A 154 6.59 -8.48 -7.06
CA PRO A 154 7.85 -9.25 -7.01
C PRO A 154 9.00 -8.60 -7.78
N LEU A 155 8.77 -7.57 -8.58
CA LEU A 155 9.83 -6.88 -9.31
C LEU A 155 10.86 -6.26 -8.37
N PHE A 156 10.40 -5.54 -7.34
CA PHE A 156 11.26 -4.83 -6.37
C PHE A 156 10.90 -5.10 -4.90
N ALA A 157 9.99 -6.03 -4.64
CA ALA A 157 9.52 -6.40 -3.30
C ALA A 157 8.71 -5.31 -2.56
N GLY A 158 7.89 -4.53 -3.27
CA GLY A 158 7.12 -3.42 -2.70
C GLY A 158 5.79 -3.17 -3.38
N VAL A 159 5.23 -1.98 -3.21
CA VAL A 159 3.89 -1.61 -3.69
C VAL A 159 3.96 -0.37 -4.59
N TYR A 160 3.35 -0.45 -5.75
CA TYR A 160 3.07 0.71 -6.60
C TYR A 160 1.81 1.41 -6.09
N TRP A 161 1.98 2.39 -5.19
CA TRP A 161 0.87 3.07 -4.50
C TRP A 161 -0.04 3.86 -5.45
N GLN A 162 0.50 4.40 -6.53
CA GLN A 162 -0.21 5.22 -7.50
C GLN A 162 -1.31 4.46 -8.27
N VAL A 163 -1.23 3.13 -8.32
CA VAL A 163 -2.24 2.28 -8.96
C VAL A 163 -3.11 1.51 -7.95
N GLN A 164 -2.90 1.71 -6.64
CA GLN A 164 -3.75 1.12 -5.61
C GLN A 164 -4.82 2.12 -5.19
N ASP A 165 -6.01 1.97 -5.75
CA ASP A 165 -7.13 2.87 -5.47
C ASP A 165 -8.46 2.11 -5.41
N THR A 166 -9.44 2.71 -4.75
CA THR A 166 -10.84 2.34 -4.73
C THR A 166 -11.66 3.55 -4.29
N LEU A 167 -13.00 3.46 -4.27
CA LEU A 167 -13.80 4.51 -3.65
C LEU A 167 -13.49 4.56 -2.14
N LEU A 168 -12.91 5.66 -1.67
CA LEU A 168 -12.67 5.86 -0.24
C LEU A 168 -13.95 5.76 0.60
N GLU A 169 -15.10 6.12 0.01
CA GLU A 169 -16.44 5.98 0.60
C GLU A 169 -16.85 4.51 0.83
N ASP A 170 -16.26 3.57 0.10
CA ASP A 170 -16.57 2.14 0.16
C ASP A 170 -15.55 1.34 1.00
N ILE A 171 -14.49 1.97 1.48
CA ILE A 171 -13.61 1.35 2.49
C ILE A 171 -14.39 1.30 3.80
N GLU A 172 -14.48 0.13 4.41
CA GLU A 172 -15.05 -0.05 5.74
C GLU A 172 -14.07 0.40 6.82
N ARG A 173 -12.83 -0.12 6.69
CA ARG A 173 -11.71 0.19 7.57
C ARG A 173 -10.38 -0.19 6.92
N ILE A 174 -9.29 0.35 7.44
CA ILE A 174 -7.94 -0.10 7.13
C ILE A 174 -7.33 -0.61 8.44
N GLU A 175 -6.91 -1.87 8.45
CA GLU A 175 -6.21 -2.49 9.56
C GLU A 175 -4.70 -2.41 9.34
N VAL A 176 -3.98 -1.86 10.29
CA VAL A 176 -2.52 -1.68 10.21
C VAL A 176 -1.87 -2.44 11.36
N ILE A 177 -1.21 -3.54 11.05
CA ILE A 177 -0.32 -4.24 11.98
C ILE A 177 1.07 -3.62 11.85
N ARG A 178 1.61 -3.14 12.95
CA ARG A 178 2.96 -2.60 13.07
C ARG A 178 3.83 -3.64 13.76
N GLY A 179 4.68 -4.30 12.98
CA GLY A 179 5.49 -5.43 13.42
C GLY A 179 5.31 -6.68 12.55
N PRO A 180 6.07 -7.74 12.81
CA PRO A 180 6.14 -8.90 11.94
C PRO A 180 4.84 -9.69 11.90
N GLY A 181 4.32 -9.90 10.67
CA GLY A 181 3.12 -10.68 10.35
C GLY A 181 3.38 -12.01 9.63
N GLY A 182 4.65 -12.44 9.56
CA GLY A 182 5.09 -13.55 8.70
C GLY A 182 4.37 -14.88 8.93
N THR A 183 4.00 -15.23 10.15
CA THR A 183 3.33 -16.49 10.49
C THR A 183 1.96 -16.64 9.84
N ILE A 184 1.20 -15.57 9.72
CA ILE A 184 -0.14 -15.59 9.14
C ILE A 184 -0.09 -15.27 7.65
N TRP A 185 0.65 -14.21 7.28
CA TRP A 185 0.66 -13.66 5.94
C TRP A 185 1.81 -14.16 5.07
N GLY A 186 2.87 -14.70 5.71
CA GLY A 186 4.03 -15.25 5.03
C GLY A 186 5.13 -14.24 4.77
N ALA A 187 5.98 -14.60 3.85
CA ALA A 187 7.11 -13.76 3.44
C ALA A 187 6.67 -12.35 3.03
N ASN A 188 7.56 -11.38 3.25
CA ASN A 188 7.37 -9.95 2.97
C ASN A 188 6.46 -9.18 3.96
N ALA A 189 5.79 -9.87 4.90
CA ALA A 189 5.13 -9.25 6.05
C ALA A 189 6.15 -9.04 7.20
N VAL A 190 7.21 -8.28 6.93
CA VAL A 190 8.38 -8.18 7.84
C VAL A 190 8.15 -7.09 8.89
N ASN A 191 8.00 -5.84 8.47
CA ASN A 191 7.82 -4.71 9.39
C ASN A 191 6.36 -4.38 9.68
N GLY A 192 5.44 -4.84 8.81
CA GLY A 192 4.01 -4.61 9.00
C GLY A 192 3.13 -5.24 7.93
N VAL A 193 1.83 -5.20 8.21
CA VAL A 193 0.78 -5.59 7.27
C VAL A 193 -0.29 -4.50 7.26
N ILE A 194 -0.70 -4.09 6.07
CA ILE A 194 -1.83 -3.18 5.87
C ILE A 194 -2.90 -3.95 5.11
N ASP A 195 -4.10 -4.05 5.68
CA ASP A 195 -5.25 -4.64 4.99
C ASP A 195 -6.36 -3.59 4.83
N ILE A 196 -6.68 -3.29 3.57
CA ILE A 196 -7.72 -2.36 3.16
C ILE A 196 -8.98 -3.17 2.92
N ILE A 197 -9.95 -3.06 3.82
CA ILE A 197 -11.17 -3.87 3.83
C ILE A 197 -12.32 -3.00 3.32
N THR A 198 -12.96 -3.44 2.22
CA THR A 198 -14.10 -2.72 1.66
C THR A 198 -15.42 -3.21 2.28
N LYS A 199 -16.41 -2.31 2.32
CA LYS A 199 -17.76 -2.60 2.84
C LYS A 199 -18.41 -3.78 2.14
N SER A 200 -19.26 -4.48 2.85
CA SER A 200 -20.14 -5.48 2.25
C SER A 200 -21.11 -4.82 1.25
N THR A 201 -21.62 -5.58 0.29
CA THR A 201 -22.58 -5.03 -0.68
C THR A 201 -23.92 -4.64 -0.03
N LYS A 202 -24.27 -5.24 1.11
CA LYS A 202 -25.45 -4.85 1.90
C LYS A 202 -25.39 -3.42 2.42
N ASP A 203 -24.17 -2.97 2.78
CA ASP A 203 -23.93 -1.63 3.35
C ASP A 203 -23.78 -0.55 2.26
N THR A 204 -23.89 -0.96 0.99
CA THR A 204 -23.68 -0.08 -0.16
C THR A 204 -24.88 -0.04 -1.12
N HIS A 205 -26.07 -0.42 -0.66
CA HIS A 205 -27.30 -0.25 -1.43
C HIS A 205 -27.57 1.21 -1.75
N GLY A 206 -28.31 1.44 -2.83
CA GLY A 206 -28.65 2.76 -3.32
C GLY A 206 -27.57 3.35 -4.22
N MET A 207 -27.60 4.67 -4.36
CA MET A 207 -26.72 5.43 -5.25
C MET A 207 -25.83 6.38 -4.45
N LEU A 208 -24.56 6.46 -4.83
CA LEU A 208 -23.62 7.45 -4.34
C LEU A 208 -23.04 8.20 -5.54
N VAL A 209 -22.99 9.54 -5.44
CA VAL A 209 -22.27 10.40 -6.36
C VAL A 209 -21.37 11.32 -5.55
N SER A 210 -20.11 11.41 -5.91
CA SER A 210 -19.12 12.28 -5.27
C SER A 210 -18.40 13.07 -6.34
N LEU A 211 -18.32 14.40 -6.14
CA LEU A 211 -17.60 15.31 -7.03
C LEU A 211 -16.73 16.23 -6.18
N GLY A 212 -15.52 16.47 -6.62
CA GLY A 212 -14.58 17.37 -5.95
C GLY A 212 -13.59 18.02 -6.91
N GLY A 213 -12.99 19.11 -6.45
CA GLY A 213 -11.93 19.76 -7.22
C GLY A 213 -11.29 20.91 -6.47
N GLY A 214 -10.05 21.20 -6.79
CA GLY A 214 -9.20 22.20 -6.15
C GLY A 214 -8.00 22.59 -6.99
N ASN A 215 -6.98 23.12 -6.32
CA ASN A 215 -5.79 23.61 -7.01
C ASN A 215 -4.75 22.51 -7.32
N VAL A 216 -4.66 21.44 -6.51
CA VAL A 216 -3.80 20.27 -6.74
C VAL A 216 -4.68 19.09 -7.18
N ASP A 217 -5.64 18.67 -6.37
CA ASP A 217 -6.70 17.76 -6.81
C ASP A 217 -7.65 18.51 -7.75
N GLN A 218 -7.31 18.56 -9.05
CA GLN A 218 -7.99 19.39 -10.04
C GLN A 218 -9.41 18.91 -10.33
N GLY A 219 -9.65 17.60 -10.23
CA GLY A 219 -10.95 17.00 -10.42
C GLY A 219 -11.02 15.59 -9.89
N ILE A 220 -12.07 15.27 -9.15
CA ILE A 220 -12.40 13.94 -8.67
C ILE A 220 -13.86 13.68 -8.95
N GLY A 221 -14.19 12.57 -9.59
CA GLY A 221 -15.56 12.14 -9.87
C GLY A 221 -15.74 10.67 -9.53
N GLU A 222 -16.79 10.37 -8.76
CA GLU A 222 -17.09 9.01 -8.31
C GLU A 222 -18.59 8.74 -8.42
N VAL A 223 -18.95 7.56 -8.89
CA VAL A 223 -20.32 7.10 -8.92
C VAL A 223 -20.37 5.64 -8.50
N ARG A 224 -21.35 5.28 -7.66
CA ARG A 224 -21.61 3.89 -7.26
C ARG A 224 -23.11 3.64 -7.26
N MET A 225 -23.50 2.45 -7.69
CA MET A 225 -24.85 1.92 -7.59
C MET A 225 -24.82 0.53 -6.98
N GLY A 226 -25.61 0.30 -5.94
CA GLY A 226 -25.76 -0.99 -5.27
C GLY A 226 -27.21 -1.37 -5.06
N GLY A 227 -27.47 -2.65 -4.93
CA GLY A 227 -28.82 -3.20 -4.72
C GLY A 227 -28.83 -4.68 -4.40
N THR A 228 -30.04 -5.23 -4.32
CA THR A 228 -30.27 -6.66 -4.05
C THR A 228 -31.24 -7.24 -5.07
N ASN A 229 -31.11 -8.55 -5.36
CA ASN A 229 -32.09 -9.27 -6.17
C ASN A 229 -33.23 -9.88 -5.33
N GLY A 230 -33.22 -9.67 -3.99
CA GLY A 230 -34.20 -10.25 -3.07
C GLY A 230 -34.06 -11.76 -2.84
N LYS A 231 -33.07 -12.43 -3.45
CA LYS A 231 -32.81 -13.87 -3.34
C LYS A 231 -31.42 -14.17 -2.75
N GLY A 232 -30.95 -13.30 -1.87
CA GLY A 232 -29.68 -13.47 -1.16
C GLY A 232 -28.45 -12.94 -1.92
N LEU A 233 -28.61 -12.38 -3.12
CA LEU A 233 -27.53 -11.73 -3.87
C LEU A 233 -27.64 -10.22 -3.72
N ASP A 234 -26.63 -9.62 -3.12
CA ASP A 234 -26.40 -8.18 -3.07
C ASP A 234 -25.25 -7.82 -4.00
N TYR A 235 -25.29 -6.62 -4.59
CA TYR A 235 -24.28 -6.17 -5.55
C TYR A 235 -24.01 -4.69 -5.46
N ARG A 236 -22.82 -4.27 -5.90
CA ARG A 236 -22.47 -2.90 -6.24
C ARG A 236 -21.63 -2.85 -7.50
N VAL A 237 -21.76 -1.76 -8.25
CA VAL A 237 -20.88 -1.36 -9.35
C VAL A 237 -20.45 0.07 -9.12
N TYR A 238 -19.24 0.42 -9.51
CA TYR A 238 -18.73 1.78 -9.34
C TYR A 238 -17.82 2.21 -10.48
N GLY A 239 -17.70 3.54 -10.63
CA GLY A 239 -16.71 4.18 -11.47
C GLY A 239 -16.09 5.35 -10.73
N LYS A 240 -14.80 5.56 -10.91
CA LYS A 240 -14.00 6.65 -10.34
C LYS A 240 -13.08 7.21 -11.41
N GLY A 241 -12.85 8.50 -11.37
CA GLY A 241 -11.82 9.15 -12.17
C GLY A 241 -11.31 10.40 -11.46
N PHE A 242 -10.03 10.69 -11.62
CA PHE A 242 -9.45 11.91 -11.05
C PHE A 242 -8.30 12.45 -11.91
N ILE A 243 -8.00 13.72 -11.68
CA ILE A 243 -6.84 14.43 -12.23
C ILE A 243 -6.18 15.19 -11.08
N ARG A 244 -4.90 14.92 -10.84
CA ARG A 244 -4.05 15.64 -9.88
C ARG A 244 -2.97 16.39 -10.64
N GLY A 245 -2.84 17.70 -10.35
CA GLY A 245 -1.81 18.55 -10.92
C GLY A 245 -0.42 18.27 -10.32
N PRO A 246 0.63 18.78 -11.00
CA PRO A 246 2.00 18.57 -10.56
C PRO A 246 2.30 19.30 -9.23
N GLU A 247 3.25 18.75 -8.47
CA GLU A 247 3.80 19.37 -7.27
C GLU A 247 4.81 20.48 -7.60
N PHE A 248 5.47 21.04 -6.58
CA PHE A 248 6.45 22.11 -6.77
C PHE A 248 7.82 21.55 -7.14
N HIS A 249 8.33 21.93 -8.30
CA HIS A 249 9.68 21.63 -8.75
C HIS A 249 10.54 22.90 -8.78
N PRO A 250 11.72 22.92 -8.12
CA PRO A 250 12.58 24.11 -8.06
C PRO A 250 13.06 24.60 -9.44
N ASP A 251 13.14 23.70 -10.44
CA ASP A 251 13.51 24.01 -11.81
C ASP A 251 12.34 24.52 -12.68
N GLY A 252 11.15 24.65 -12.09
CA GLY A 252 9.92 25.10 -12.79
C GLY A 252 9.29 24.05 -13.68
N SER A 253 9.73 22.79 -13.66
CA SER A 253 9.10 21.70 -14.42
C SER A 253 7.75 21.30 -13.83
N ASN A 254 6.97 20.52 -14.58
CA ASN A 254 5.62 20.10 -14.21
C ASN A 254 5.30 18.71 -14.80
N PHE A 255 6.22 17.78 -14.70
CA PHE A 255 6.14 16.47 -15.33
C PHE A 255 5.22 15.49 -14.61
N ASP A 256 4.98 15.62 -13.31
CA ASP A 256 4.30 14.68 -12.41
C ASP A 256 2.77 14.85 -12.37
N LEU A 257 2.14 15.15 -13.51
CA LEU A 257 0.69 15.11 -13.66
C LEU A 257 0.19 13.66 -13.52
N TRP A 258 -0.77 13.43 -12.63
CA TRP A 258 -1.35 12.11 -12.41
C TRP A 258 -2.85 12.09 -12.70
N LYS A 259 -3.30 11.15 -13.53
CA LYS A 259 -4.70 10.93 -13.83
C LYS A 259 -5.02 9.45 -13.99
N THR A 260 -6.15 9.03 -13.44
CA THR A 260 -6.59 7.63 -13.49
C THR A 260 -8.10 7.55 -13.64
N GLY A 261 -8.55 6.54 -14.37
CA GLY A 261 -9.93 6.08 -14.42
C GLY A 261 -10.02 4.62 -13.99
N GLN A 262 -11.04 4.29 -13.19
CA GLN A 262 -11.27 2.96 -12.65
C GLN A 262 -12.75 2.60 -12.70
N LEU A 263 -13.03 1.33 -13.00
CA LEU A 263 -14.35 0.72 -12.92
C LEU A 263 -14.26 -0.56 -12.12
N GLY A 264 -15.25 -0.83 -11.27
CA GLY A 264 -15.23 -2.06 -10.48
C GLY A 264 -16.62 -2.52 -10.05
N PHE A 265 -16.64 -3.74 -9.53
CA PHE A 265 -17.85 -4.37 -9.02
C PHE A 265 -17.56 -5.28 -7.83
N ARG A 266 -18.59 -5.52 -7.02
CA ARG A 266 -18.60 -6.59 -6.00
C ARG A 266 -19.99 -7.17 -5.90
N THR A 267 -20.05 -8.49 -5.68
CA THR A 267 -21.28 -9.22 -5.34
C THR A 267 -21.02 -10.08 -4.12
N ASP A 268 -21.95 -10.07 -3.18
CA ASP A 268 -21.97 -10.97 -2.03
C ASP A 268 -23.26 -11.79 -2.12
N TRP A 269 -23.12 -13.11 -2.25
CA TRP A 269 -24.24 -14.01 -2.46
C TRP A 269 -24.33 -15.02 -1.32
N ASN A 270 -25.37 -14.91 -0.49
CA ASN A 270 -25.74 -15.92 0.48
C ASN A 270 -26.47 -17.05 -0.25
N LEU A 271 -25.72 -18.09 -0.67
CA LEU A 271 -26.26 -19.26 -1.38
C LEU A 271 -27.26 -20.02 -0.51
N ASN A 272 -26.98 -20.07 0.78
CA ASN A 272 -27.85 -20.61 1.84
C ASN A 272 -27.38 -20.08 3.21
N THR A 273 -27.88 -20.65 4.32
CA THR A 273 -27.54 -20.21 5.68
C THR A 273 -26.10 -20.53 6.12
N ARG A 274 -25.36 -21.32 5.33
CA ARG A 274 -24.00 -21.78 5.65
C ARG A 274 -22.96 -21.35 4.61
N ASP A 275 -23.40 -21.07 3.39
CA ASP A 275 -22.50 -20.78 2.27
C ASP A 275 -22.66 -19.35 1.79
N MET A 276 -21.57 -18.62 1.74
CA MET A 276 -21.45 -17.30 1.15
C MET A 276 -20.42 -17.29 0.03
N LEU A 277 -20.75 -16.67 -1.09
CA LEU A 277 -19.85 -16.46 -2.22
C LEU A 277 -19.68 -14.95 -2.46
N THR A 278 -18.44 -14.47 -2.43
CA THR A 278 -18.08 -13.12 -2.88
C THR A 278 -17.37 -13.21 -4.22
N LEU A 279 -17.77 -12.36 -5.16
CA LEU A 279 -17.07 -12.15 -6.43
C LEU A 279 -16.88 -10.64 -6.62
N GLN A 280 -15.64 -10.20 -6.82
CA GLN A 280 -15.31 -8.78 -7.02
C GLN A 280 -14.15 -8.63 -7.99
N GLY A 281 -14.03 -7.43 -8.57
CA GLY A 281 -12.93 -7.09 -9.44
C GLY A 281 -13.00 -5.65 -9.89
N ASP A 282 -11.88 -5.16 -10.41
CA ASP A 282 -11.77 -3.84 -11.01
C ASP A 282 -10.81 -3.83 -12.20
N LEU A 283 -10.96 -2.77 -13.00
CA LEU A 283 -10.10 -2.44 -14.12
C LEU A 283 -9.70 -0.97 -13.97
N TYR A 284 -8.45 -0.65 -14.19
CA TYR A 284 -7.95 0.72 -14.18
C TYR A 284 -7.04 1.02 -15.36
N GLN A 285 -7.02 2.28 -15.74
CA GLN A 285 -6.08 2.84 -16.71
C GLN A 285 -5.70 4.25 -16.26
N GLY A 286 -4.42 4.56 -16.29
CA GLY A 286 -3.90 5.85 -15.85
C GLY A 286 -2.69 6.33 -16.62
N LEU A 287 -2.35 7.59 -16.36
CA LEU A 287 -1.09 8.20 -16.74
C LEU A 287 -0.41 8.72 -15.49
N ASP A 288 0.78 8.21 -15.21
CA ASP A 288 1.65 8.64 -14.14
C ASP A 288 2.74 9.54 -14.72
N GLY A 289 3.00 10.67 -14.09
CA GLY A 289 4.06 11.57 -14.52
C GLY A 289 5.35 11.31 -13.77
N GLU A 290 6.43 11.05 -14.50
CA GLU A 290 7.70 10.69 -13.89
C GLU A 290 8.87 11.45 -14.54
N ARG A 291 9.90 11.76 -13.73
CA ARG A 291 11.22 12.17 -14.22
C ARG A 291 12.19 11.03 -14.03
N VAL A 292 12.79 10.62 -15.13
CA VAL A 292 13.73 9.50 -15.16
C VAL A 292 15.04 9.93 -15.79
N ALA A 293 16.16 9.69 -15.10
CA ALA A 293 17.50 9.88 -15.65
C ALA A 293 18.06 8.54 -16.12
N ILE A 294 18.38 8.44 -17.38
CA ILE A 294 18.91 7.23 -18.00
C ILE A 294 20.36 7.49 -18.40
N SER A 295 21.25 6.61 -17.99
CA SER A 295 22.64 6.61 -18.45
C SER A 295 22.72 6.03 -19.86
N LEU A 296 23.60 6.58 -20.68
CA LEU A 296 23.86 6.12 -22.04
C LEU A 296 25.36 5.85 -22.21
N TYR A 297 25.72 4.82 -22.98
CA TYR A 297 27.11 4.55 -23.28
C TYR A 297 27.72 5.52 -24.30
N THR A 298 26.87 6.23 -25.04
CA THR A 298 27.28 7.27 -25.99
C THR A 298 26.94 8.66 -25.51
N PRO A 299 27.67 9.71 -25.87
CA PRO A 299 27.29 11.09 -25.53
C PRO A 299 25.85 11.40 -25.93
N PRO A 300 25.09 12.10 -25.04
CA PRO A 300 25.54 12.88 -23.89
C PRO A 300 25.80 12.07 -22.59
N SER A 301 25.91 10.76 -22.63
CA SER A 301 26.15 9.82 -21.52
C SER A 301 25.06 9.76 -20.44
N ARG A 302 24.20 10.74 -20.38
CA ARG A 302 22.99 10.81 -19.50
C ARG A 302 21.90 11.58 -20.21
N GLN A 303 20.68 11.06 -20.16
CA GLN A 303 19.49 11.70 -20.70
C GLN A 303 18.39 11.71 -19.63
N VAL A 304 17.72 12.85 -19.47
CA VAL A 304 16.57 13.00 -18.57
C VAL A 304 15.29 12.99 -19.41
N PHE A 305 14.35 12.13 -19.04
CA PHE A 305 13.02 12.07 -19.61
C PHE A 305 12.03 12.61 -18.57
N ASN A 306 11.15 13.51 -19.01
CA ASN A 306 10.06 14.05 -18.24
C ASN A 306 8.77 13.76 -18.96
N GLY A 307 7.79 13.24 -18.29
CA GLY A 307 6.47 13.10 -18.85
C GLY A 307 5.68 11.90 -18.35
N PRO A 308 4.43 11.81 -18.79
CA PRO A 308 3.56 10.73 -18.39
C PRO A 308 3.94 9.41 -19.07
N HIS A 309 3.71 8.32 -18.35
CA HIS A 309 3.75 6.97 -18.88
C HIS A 309 2.45 6.23 -18.57
N ASP A 310 2.14 5.22 -19.37
CA ASP A 310 0.90 4.47 -19.25
C ASP A 310 1.00 3.41 -18.17
N VAL A 311 0.03 3.37 -17.26
CA VAL A 311 -0.20 2.31 -16.29
C VAL A 311 -1.60 1.75 -16.44
N GLY A 312 -1.74 0.45 -16.31
CA GLY A 312 -3.05 -0.19 -16.42
C GLY A 312 -3.08 -1.56 -15.77
N GLY A 313 -4.27 -2.06 -15.53
CA GLY A 313 -4.42 -3.37 -14.95
C GLY A 313 -5.86 -3.69 -14.57
N GLY A 314 -6.00 -4.79 -13.87
CA GLY A 314 -7.29 -5.22 -13.34
C GLY A 314 -7.18 -6.55 -12.63
N ASN A 315 -8.17 -6.83 -11.80
CA ASN A 315 -8.22 -8.06 -11.02
C ASN A 315 -9.61 -8.66 -10.99
N LEU A 316 -9.65 -9.95 -10.65
CA LEU A 316 -10.86 -10.68 -10.36
C LEU A 316 -10.58 -11.58 -9.16
N LEU A 317 -11.38 -11.45 -8.09
CA LEU A 317 -11.29 -12.24 -6.86
C LEU A 317 -12.59 -12.97 -6.61
N GLY A 318 -12.50 -14.26 -6.30
CA GLY A 318 -13.58 -15.10 -5.81
C GLY A 318 -13.26 -15.64 -4.42
N ARG A 319 -14.24 -15.57 -3.50
CA ARG A 319 -14.13 -16.11 -2.14
C ARG A 319 -15.37 -16.89 -1.80
N TRP A 320 -15.20 -18.14 -1.45
CA TRP A 320 -16.26 -18.99 -0.92
C TRP A 320 -16.00 -19.30 0.55
N GLN A 321 -17.01 -19.09 1.38
CA GLN A 321 -16.98 -19.36 2.82
C GLN A 321 -18.10 -20.34 3.16
N ARG A 322 -17.79 -21.35 3.97
CA ARG A 322 -18.77 -22.31 4.46
C ARG A 322 -18.62 -22.55 5.95
N GLN A 323 -19.68 -22.33 6.67
CA GLN A 323 -19.78 -22.65 8.10
C GLN A 323 -20.33 -24.06 8.27
N PHE A 324 -19.54 -24.99 8.83
CA PHE A 324 -19.97 -26.35 9.12
C PHE A 324 -20.73 -26.41 10.44
N SER A 325 -20.26 -25.67 11.46
CA SER A 325 -20.88 -25.50 12.76
C SER A 325 -20.55 -24.10 13.30
N LYS A 326 -21.02 -23.76 14.50
CA LYS A 326 -20.60 -22.52 15.17
C LYS A 326 -19.12 -22.48 15.54
N ASP A 327 -18.46 -23.64 15.57
CA ASP A 327 -17.07 -23.81 16.00
C ASP A 327 -16.15 -24.27 14.85
N SER A 328 -16.62 -24.28 13.59
CA SER A 328 -15.82 -24.75 12.44
C SER A 328 -16.30 -24.19 11.13
N ASP A 329 -15.37 -23.65 10.35
CA ASP A 329 -15.60 -23.09 9.03
C ASP A 329 -14.41 -23.29 8.09
N ILE A 330 -14.64 -23.09 6.80
CA ILE A 330 -13.65 -23.09 5.74
C ILE A 330 -13.83 -21.89 4.84
N GLN A 331 -12.72 -21.29 4.44
CA GLN A 331 -12.67 -20.27 3.39
C GLN A 331 -11.74 -20.72 2.27
N ILE A 332 -12.19 -20.56 1.03
CA ILE A 332 -11.35 -20.70 -0.16
C ILE A 332 -11.42 -19.38 -0.92
N GLN A 333 -10.26 -18.79 -1.17
CA GLN A 333 -10.11 -17.58 -1.95
C GLN A 333 -9.17 -17.83 -3.12
N GLY A 334 -9.52 -17.31 -4.29
CA GLY A 334 -8.59 -17.27 -5.41
C GLY A 334 -8.72 -15.93 -6.13
N TYR A 335 -7.62 -15.43 -6.70
CA TYR A 335 -7.67 -14.26 -7.54
C TYR A 335 -6.71 -14.33 -8.73
N PHE A 336 -7.07 -13.57 -9.74
CA PHE A 336 -6.23 -13.19 -10.87
C PHE A 336 -6.00 -11.69 -10.81
N ASP A 337 -4.75 -11.26 -11.02
CA ASP A 337 -4.35 -9.85 -11.08
C ASP A 337 -3.44 -9.65 -12.29
N ARG A 338 -3.70 -8.61 -13.07
CA ARG A 338 -2.84 -8.18 -14.18
C ARG A 338 -2.43 -6.75 -14.00
N THR A 339 -1.13 -6.47 -14.10
CA THR A 339 -0.55 -5.12 -14.10
C THR A 339 0.27 -4.90 -15.36
N THR A 340 0.19 -3.70 -15.91
CA THR A 340 0.99 -3.23 -17.04
C THR A 340 1.57 -1.86 -16.72
N ARG A 341 2.86 -1.68 -16.99
CA ARG A 341 3.57 -0.43 -16.82
C ARG A 341 4.45 -0.19 -18.04
N TYR A 342 4.25 0.92 -18.73
CA TYR A 342 5.02 1.32 -19.91
C TYR A 342 5.79 2.59 -19.58
N SER A 343 6.95 2.44 -18.91
CA SER A 343 7.79 3.55 -18.48
C SER A 343 8.88 3.90 -19.49
N PRO A 344 9.50 5.07 -19.42
CA PRO A 344 10.63 5.40 -20.28
C PRO A 344 11.79 4.41 -20.17
N GLN A 345 11.99 3.79 -19.00
CA GLN A 345 13.14 2.90 -18.72
C GLN A 345 12.93 1.48 -19.21
N LEU A 346 11.74 0.92 -18.96
CA LEU A 346 11.37 -0.45 -19.30
C LEU A 346 9.84 -0.59 -19.36
N ASP A 347 9.37 -1.64 -20.01
CA ASP A 347 7.96 -2.04 -19.90
C ASP A 347 7.88 -3.32 -19.05
N GLU A 348 6.86 -3.39 -18.18
CA GLU A 348 6.54 -4.57 -17.38
C GLU A 348 5.09 -4.99 -17.63
N ILE A 349 4.91 -6.28 -17.89
CA ILE A 349 3.61 -6.95 -17.88
C ILE A 349 3.68 -8.10 -16.89
N ARG A 350 2.80 -8.10 -15.89
CA ARG A 350 2.76 -9.15 -14.88
C ARG A 350 1.34 -9.69 -14.74
N ASN A 351 1.24 -11.00 -14.64
CA ASN A 351 0.00 -11.69 -14.29
C ASN A 351 0.22 -12.48 -13.00
N THR A 352 -0.67 -12.37 -12.05
CA THR A 352 -0.59 -13.09 -10.77
C THR A 352 -1.81 -13.96 -10.60
N PHE A 353 -1.62 -15.22 -10.29
CA PHE A 353 -2.64 -16.18 -9.89
C PHE A 353 -2.37 -16.60 -8.47
N ASP A 354 -3.39 -16.56 -7.62
CA ASP A 354 -3.26 -16.91 -6.20
C ASP A 354 -4.46 -17.76 -5.79
N ILE A 355 -4.21 -18.74 -4.94
CA ILE A 355 -5.23 -19.54 -4.28
C ILE A 355 -4.83 -19.78 -2.83
N ASP A 356 -5.76 -19.55 -1.91
CA ASP A 356 -5.58 -19.72 -0.46
C ASP A 356 -6.78 -20.47 0.13
N LEU A 357 -6.52 -21.49 0.94
CA LEU A 357 -7.50 -22.24 1.69
C LEU A 357 -7.22 -22.07 3.17
N LEU A 358 -8.23 -21.75 3.94
CA LEU A 358 -8.20 -21.58 5.38
C LEU A 358 -9.24 -22.47 6.02
N TYR A 359 -8.86 -23.25 7.04
CA TYR A 359 -9.75 -24.04 7.85
C TYR A 359 -9.60 -23.70 9.32
N HIS A 360 -10.70 -23.33 9.94
CA HIS A 360 -10.75 -23.01 11.36
C HIS A 360 -11.59 -24.04 12.13
N VAL A 361 -11.11 -24.39 13.34
CA VAL A 361 -11.86 -25.25 14.26
C VAL A 361 -11.57 -24.90 15.71
N THR A 362 -12.62 -24.68 16.51
CA THR A 362 -12.52 -24.57 17.97
C THR A 362 -12.71 -25.93 18.59
N VAL A 363 -11.69 -26.42 19.31
CA VAL A 363 -11.67 -27.72 19.98
C VAL A 363 -12.13 -27.59 21.43
N LYS A 364 -12.67 -28.67 21.99
CA LYS A 364 -13.05 -28.70 23.41
C LYS A 364 -11.83 -28.35 24.30
N GLY A 365 -12.04 -27.45 25.27
CA GLY A 365 -10.97 -26.98 26.16
C GLY A 365 -10.49 -25.56 25.85
N GLY A 366 -11.11 -24.87 24.88
CA GLY A 366 -10.83 -23.46 24.57
C GLY A 366 -9.61 -23.25 23.66
N GLN A 367 -9.28 -24.25 22.84
CA GLN A 367 -8.26 -24.14 21.79
C GLN A 367 -8.94 -23.75 20.48
N SER A 368 -8.37 -22.78 19.75
CA SER A 368 -8.77 -22.39 18.40
C SER A 368 -7.62 -22.68 17.45
N VAL A 369 -7.83 -23.68 16.58
CA VAL A 369 -6.81 -24.15 15.63
C VAL A 369 -7.14 -23.62 14.24
N LEU A 370 -6.16 -23.00 13.61
CA LEU A 370 -6.23 -22.45 12.27
C LEU A 370 -5.17 -23.12 11.39
N VAL A 371 -5.60 -23.66 10.26
CA VAL A 371 -4.73 -24.31 9.27
C VAL A 371 -4.95 -23.67 7.91
N GLY A 372 -3.89 -23.36 7.19
CA GLY A 372 -4.00 -22.83 5.83
C GLY A 372 -2.98 -23.45 4.90
N ILE A 373 -3.36 -23.48 3.62
CA ILE A 373 -2.46 -23.83 2.50
C ILE A 373 -2.70 -22.84 1.37
N GLY A 374 -1.65 -22.49 0.63
CA GLY A 374 -1.77 -21.54 -0.48
C GLY A 374 -0.71 -21.72 -1.54
N GLY A 375 -0.99 -21.14 -2.70
CA GLY A 375 -0.04 -21.09 -3.81
C GLY A 375 -0.24 -19.84 -4.64
N ARG A 376 0.89 -19.23 -5.05
CA ARG A 376 0.94 -18.04 -5.91
C ARG A 376 1.88 -18.26 -7.07
N TRP A 377 1.51 -17.80 -8.25
CA TRP A 377 2.31 -17.81 -9.47
C TRP A 377 2.20 -16.44 -10.12
N SER A 378 3.34 -15.80 -10.34
CA SER A 378 3.42 -14.43 -10.88
C SER A 378 4.37 -14.39 -12.09
N PRO A 379 3.97 -14.91 -13.28
CA PRO A 379 4.74 -14.71 -14.51
C PRO A 379 4.79 -13.25 -14.90
N ASP A 380 5.98 -12.79 -15.28
CA ASP A 380 6.20 -11.47 -15.85
C ASP A 380 6.87 -11.51 -17.21
N ALA A 381 6.81 -10.37 -17.90
CA ALA A 381 7.57 -10.07 -19.10
C ALA A 381 8.09 -8.64 -19.00
N ILE A 382 9.41 -8.48 -19.10
CA ILE A 382 10.10 -7.19 -19.06
C ILE A 382 10.68 -6.92 -20.45
N VAL A 383 10.38 -5.74 -21.00
CA VAL A 383 10.96 -5.26 -22.26
C VAL A 383 12.01 -4.21 -21.94
N GLN A 384 13.25 -4.55 -22.22
CA GLN A 384 14.40 -3.65 -22.11
C GLN A 384 14.29 -2.53 -23.16
N LYS A 385 14.46 -1.27 -22.74
CA LYS A 385 14.49 -0.10 -23.63
C LYS A 385 15.89 0.50 -23.80
N PHE A 386 16.73 0.35 -22.79
CA PHE A 386 18.09 0.89 -22.76
C PHE A 386 19.09 -0.18 -22.35
N ALA A 387 20.24 -0.20 -22.99
CA ALA A 387 21.32 -1.15 -22.68
C ALA A 387 21.91 -0.98 -21.26
N THR A 388 21.58 0.11 -20.57
CA THR A 388 22.03 0.43 -19.21
C THR A 388 21.10 -0.07 -18.11
N LEU A 389 19.91 -0.57 -18.47
CA LEU A 389 18.98 -1.20 -17.55
C LEU A 389 18.45 -2.49 -18.14
N ASP A 390 18.66 -3.60 -17.47
CA ASP A 390 18.21 -4.92 -17.92
C ASP A 390 17.83 -5.82 -16.74
N PHE A 391 17.00 -6.82 -17.02
CA PHE A 391 16.65 -7.93 -16.12
C PHE A 391 16.84 -9.25 -16.85
N GLN A 392 17.68 -10.13 -16.33
CA GLN A 392 17.98 -11.42 -16.96
C GLN A 392 17.56 -12.59 -16.04
N PRO A 393 16.60 -13.43 -16.49
CA PRO A 393 15.94 -13.46 -17.81
C PRO A 393 14.87 -12.36 -17.97
N HIS A 394 14.49 -12.01 -19.22
CA HIS A 394 13.42 -11.04 -19.48
C HIS A 394 12.02 -11.55 -19.05
N ASN A 395 11.82 -12.83 -19.00
CA ASN A 395 10.59 -13.47 -18.54
C ASN A 395 10.92 -14.40 -17.38
N GLU A 396 10.22 -14.27 -16.28
CA GLU A 396 10.39 -15.12 -15.09
C GLU A 396 9.01 -15.41 -14.48
N THR A 397 8.91 -16.47 -13.70
CA THR A 397 7.73 -16.78 -12.91
C THR A 397 8.11 -16.88 -11.46
N ASP A 398 7.74 -15.89 -10.67
CA ASP A 398 7.83 -15.97 -9.23
C ASP A 398 6.74 -16.88 -8.68
N SER A 399 7.12 -17.89 -7.88
CA SER A 399 6.20 -18.86 -7.32
C SER A 399 6.43 -19.06 -5.83
N ILE A 400 5.33 -19.12 -5.08
CA ILE A 400 5.32 -19.35 -3.63
C ILE A 400 4.28 -20.43 -3.34
N TYR A 401 4.69 -21.45 -2.58
CA TYR A 401 3.81 -22.47 -2.02
C TYR A 401 3.91 -22.40 -0.50
N SER A 402 2.80 -22.41 0.19
CA SER A 402 2.79 -22.22 1.64
C SER A 402 1.82 -23.13 2.37
N GLY A 403 2.16 -23.42 3.62
CA GLY A 403 1.25 -23.99 4.59
C GLY A 403 1.51 -23.38 5.95
N PHE A 404 0.47 -23.16 6.76
CA PHE A 404 0.63 -22.69 8.13
C PHE A 404 -0.29 -23.40 9.11
N LEU A 405 0.14 -23.39 10.36
CA LEU A 405 -0.62 -23.89 11.50
C LEU A 405 -0.50 -22.87 12.64
N GLN A 406 -1.65 -22.53 13.24
CA GLN A 406 -1.69 -21.73 14.45
C GLN A 406 -2.67 -22.33 15.45
N ASP A 407 -2.29 -22.34 16.72
CA ASP A 407 -3.12 -22.77 17.85
C ASP A 407 -3.17 -21.64 18.89
N GLN A 408 -4.37 -21.20 19.22
CA GLN A 408 -4.64 -20.27 20.32
C GLN A 408 -5.21 -21.03 21.50
N ILE A 409 -4.47 -21.07 22.59
CA ILE A 409 -4.74 -21.83 23.80
C ILE A 409 -5.20 -20.87 24.89
N ASN A 410 -6.44 -20.99 25.37
CA ASN A 410 -6.93 -20.23 26.53
C ASN A 410 -6.44 -20.86 27.82
N LEU A 411 -5.29 -20.39 28.34
CA LEU A 411 -4.68 -20.89 29.60
C LEU A 411 -5.55 -20.57 30.81
N VAL A 412 -6.15 -19.39 30.82
CA VAL A 412 -7.17 -18.97 31.79
C VAL A 412 -8.33 -18.37 31.00
N PRO A 413 -9.54 -18.96 31.05
CA PRO A 413 -10.68 -18.47 30.28
C PRO A 413 -10.87 -16.96 30.44
N ASP A 414 -11.02 -16.28 29.30
CA ASP A 414 -11.21 -14.84 29.17
C ASP A 414 -10.09 -13.94 29.74
N LYS A 415 -9.01 -14.50 30.30
CA LYS A 415 -7.95 -13.71 30.93
C LYS A 415 -6.56 -13.93 30.34
N VAL A 416 -6.17 -15.17 30.06
CA VAL A 416 -4.82 -15.47 29.55
C VAL A 416 -4.92 -16.41 28.36
N ALA A 417 -4.41 -15.96 27.23
CA ALA A 417 -4.30 -16.77 26.02
C ALA A 417 -2.85 -16.82 25.53
N LEU A 418 -2.43 -17.98 25.05
CA LEU A 418 -1.14 -18.23 24.39
C LEU A 418 -1.43 -18.63 22.96
N THR A 419 -0.84 -17.91 21.99
CA THR A 419 -0.92 -18.26 20.58
C THR A 419 0.45 -18.74 20.12
N LEU A 420 0.50 -19.93 19.52
CA LEU A 420 1.69 -20.51 18.91
C LEU A 420 1.39 -20.80 17.44
N GLY A 421 2.31 -20.47 16.55
CA GLY A 421 2.10 -20.73 15.14
C GLY A 421 3.40 -20.75 14.34
N SER A 422 3.34 -21.30 13.15
CA SER A 422 4.42 -21.23 12.18
C SER A 422 3.88 -21.32 10.76
N LYS A 423 4.48 -20.56 9.84
CA LYS A 423 4.29 -20.70 8.41
C LYS A 423 5.52 -21.35 7.79
N PHE A 424 5.27 -22.21 6.84
CA PHE A 424 6.26 -22.94 6.04
C PHE A 424 6.03 -22.54 4.60
N GLU A 425 7.04 -21.98 3.95
CA GLU A 425 6.96 -21.50 2.57
C GLU A 425 8.11 -22.05 1.74
N HIS A 426 7.84 -22.30 0.48
CA HIS A 426 8.84 -22.59 -0.53
C HIS A 426 8.68 -21.62 -1.69
N ASN A 427 9.75 -20.92 -2.07
CA ASN A 427 9.80 -20.03 -3.21
C ASN A 427 10.99 -20.37 -4.11
N ASN A 428 10.95 -19.89 -5.36
CA ASN A 428 11.98 -20.21 -6.34
C ASN A 428 13.30 -19.43 -6.19
N TYR A 429 13.37 -18.45 -5.28
CA TYR A 429 14.58 -17.64 -5.05
C TYR A 429 15.41 -18.16 -3.87
N SER A 430 14.83 -18.26 -2.68
CA SER A 430 15.53 -18.67 -1.44
C SER A 430 15.23 -20.10 -0.99
N GLY A 431 14.31 -20.80 -1.65
CA GLY A 431 13.92 -22.15 -1.29
C GLY A 431 12.95 -22.16 -0.11
N PHE A 432 13.31 -22.91 0.96
CA PHE A 432 12.40 -23.18 2.08
C PHE A 432 12.60 -22.20 3.24
N GLU A 433 11.51 -21.59 3.71
CA GLU A 433 11.47 -20.63 4.81
C GLU A 433 10.51 -21.08 5.92
N ILE A 434 10.88 -20.78 7.17
CA ILE A 434 10.06 -21.09 8.37
C ILE A 434 9.87 -19.80 9.16
N GLN A 435 8.62 -19.46 9.48
CA GLN A 435 8.28 -18.22 10.17
C GLN A 435 7.44 -18.49 11.43
N PRO A 436 8.07 -18.89 12.55
CA PRO A 436 7.40 -19.16 13.81
C PRO A 436 7.03 -17.88 14.55
N ASN A 437 5.99 -17.96 15.40
CA ASN A 437 5.65 -16.96 16.40
C ASN A 437 5.18 -17.58 17.72
N ALA A 438 5.30 -16.79 18.77
CA ALA A 438 4.67 -17.03 20.06
C ALA A 438 4.13 -15.70 20.59
N ARG A 439 2.85 -15.67 20.99
CA ARG A 439 2.18 -14.49 21.52
C ARG A 439 1.45 -14.80 22.80
N LEU A 440 1.58 -13.93 23.79
CA LEU A 440 0.89 -14.03 25.09
C LEU A 440 -0.03 -12.83 25.25
N LEU A 441 -1.28 -13.09 25.61
CA LEU A 441 -2.28 -12.10 25.93
C LEU A 441 -2.68 -12.25 27.40
N TRP A 442 -2.77 -11.13 28.13
CA TRP A 442 -3.31 -11.06 29.47
C TRP A 442 -4.30 -9.90 29.62
N THR A 443 -5.55 -10.23 29.90
CA THR A 443 -6.66 -9.27 30.11
C THR A 443 -7.13 -9.33 31.57
N PRO A 444 -6.44 -8.67 32.52
CA PRO A 444 -6.81 -8.70 33.93
C PRO A 444 -8.21 -8.13 34.21
N THR A 445 -8.63 -7.15 33.43
CA THR A 445 -9.95 -6.53 33.46
C THR A 445 -10.50 -6.34 32.04
N SER A 446 -11.80 -6.05 31.91
CA SER A 446 -12.42 -5.72 30.59
C SER A 446 -11.89 -4.44 29.93
N HIS A 447 -11.09 -3.65 30.64
CA HIS A 447 -10.59 -2.35 30.19
C HIS A 447 -9.06 -2.26 30.20
N GLN A 448 -8.37 -3.38 30.42
CA GLN A 448 -6.92 -3.44 30.44
C GLN A 448 -6.42 -4.70 29.75
N THR A 449 -5.47 -4.55 28.86
CA THR A 449 -4.84 -5.64 28.12
C THR A 449 -3.34 -5.45 28.09
N PHE A 450 -2.61 -6.50 28.42
CA PHE A 450 -1.17 -6.63 28.21
C PHE A 450 -0.93 -7.73 27.20
N TRP A 451 0.02 -7.54 26.34
CA TRP A 451 0.45 -8.58 25.40
C TRP A 451 1.94 -8.55 25.17
N ALA A 452 2.51 -9.68 24.79
CA ALA A 452 3.89 -9.82 24.39
C ALA A 452 3.97 -10.77 23.18
N ALA A 453 4.93 -10.54 22.28
CA ALA A 453 5.12 -11.34 21.09
C ALA A 453 6.61 -11.52 20.76
N VAL A 454 6.95 -12.69 20.24
CA VAL A 454 8.23 -12.97 19.57
C VAL A 454 7.92 -13.62 18.24
N THR A 455 8.42 -13.03 17.15
CA THR A 455 8.06 -13.44 15.78
C THR A 455 9.28 -13.39 14.88
N ARG A 456 9.53 -14.48 14.13
CA ARG A 456 10.45 -14.45 12.99
C ARG A 456 9.67 -14.19 11.70
N ALA A 457 10.18 -13.28 10.88
CA ALA A 457 9.67 -13.00 9.55
C ALA A 457 10.83 -12.91 8.54
N VAL A 458 10.54 -13.13 7.26
CA VAL A 458 11.53 -13.04 6.19
C VAL A 458 11.02 -12.20 5.03
N ARG A 459 11.93 -11.49 4.36
CA ARG A 459 11.72 -10.92 3.03
C ARG A 459 12.41 -11.80 2.01
N THR A 460 11.63 -12.41 1.12
CA THR A 460 12.21 -13.19 0.01
C THR A 460 12.83 -12.27 -1.03
N PRO A 461 13.87 -12.74 -1.75
CA PRO A 461 14.46 -11.98 -2.84
C PRO A 461 13.41 -11.62 -3.91
N SER A 462 13.63 -10.48 -4.56
CA SER A 462 12.87 -10.00 -5.72
C SER A 462 13.65 -10.17 -7.01
N ARG A 463 13.00 -9.86 -8.15
CA ARG A 463 13.68 -9.76 -9.44
C ARG A 463 14.86 -8.76 -9.41
N LEU A 464 14.66 -7.62 -8.72
CA LEU A 464 15.72 -6.62 -8.53
C LEU A 464 16.94 -7.22 -7.81
N ASP A 465 16.72 -8.00 -6.75
CA ASP A 465 17.82 -8.55 -5.96
C ASP A 465 18.65 -9.59 -6.73
N GLN A 466 18.05 -10.34 -7.65
CA GLN A 466 18.72 -11.46 -8.33
C GLN A 466 19.00 -11.25 -9.82
N ASP A 467 18.20 -10.44 -10.52
CA ASP A 467 18.17 -10.41 -11.98
C ASP A 467 18.56 -9.05 -12.59
N LEU A 468 18.67 -8.00 -11.75
CA LEU A 468 18.96 -6.64 -12.20
C LEU A 468 20.36 -6.51 -12.78
N GLN A 469 20.48 -5.73 -13.88
CA GLN A 469 21.70 -5.08 -14.31
C GLN A 469 21.40 -3.60 -14.57
N LEU A 470 21.87 -2.73 -13.67
CA LEU A 470 21.69 -1.28 -13.76
C LEU A 470 23.05 -0.60 -13.88
N THR A 471 23.25 0.16 -14.95
CA THR A 471 24.48 0.92 -15.19
C THR A 471 24.19 2.40 -15.07
N LEU A 472 24.87 3.07 -14.16
CA LEU A 472 24.72 4.49 -13.87
C LEU A 472 25.99 5.24 -14.27
N LEU A 473 25.85 6.44 -14.85
CA LEU A 473 26.98 7.31 -15.11
C LEU A 473 27.58 7.78 -13.79
N LEU A 474 28.83 7.41 -13.50
CA LEU A 474 29.54 7.87 -12.32
C LEU A 474 30.35 9.16 -12.65
N GLN A 475 31.08 9.17 -13.75
CA GLN A 475 31.88 10.31 -14.18
C GLN A 475 31.99 10.39 -15.70
N PRO A 476 31.61 11.55 -16.31
CA PRO A 476 31.81 11.79 -17.73
C PRO A 476 33.27 12.15 -18.04
N ALA A 477 34.17 11.17 -17.95
CA ALA A 477 35.61 11.31 -18.20
C ALA A 477 35.97 10.69 -19.57
N ASN A 478 37.25 10.64 -19.89
CA ASN A 478 37.77 9.87 -21.03
C ASN A 478 38.90 8.93 -20.54
N PRO A 479 38.65 7.61 -20.45
CA PRO A 479 37.35 6.95 -20.70
C PRO A 479 36.25 7.28 -19.68
N THR A 480 35.01 7.21 -20.13
CA THR A 480 33.83 7.41 -19.22
C THR A 480 33.81 6.32 -18.17
N ILE A 481 33.40 6.69 -16.94
CA ILE A 481 33.32 5.76 -15.80
C ILE A 481 31.86 5.54 -15.43
N TYR A 482 31.47 4.27 -15.35
CA TYR A 482 30.13 3.82 -14.96
C TYR A 482 30.18 3.03 -13.66
N LEU A 483 29.14 3.16 -12.84
CA LEU A 483 28.79 2.25 -11.76
C LEU A 483 27.80 1.24 -12.30
N ARG A 484 28.06 -0.05 -12.17
CA ARG A 484 27.14 -1.11 -12.55
C ARG A 484 26.72 -1.89 -11.32
N VAL A 485 25.44 -1.82 -10.94
CA VAL A 485 24.83 -2.68 -9.93
C VAL A 485 24.28 -3.93 -10.63
N VAL A 486 24.63 -5.11 -10.13
CA VAL A 486 24.17 -6.39 -10.66
C VAL A 486 23.52 -7.22 -9.58
N GLY A 487 22.37 -7.81 -9.89
CA GLY A 487 21.70 -8.80 -9.06
C GLY A 487 22.57 -10.04 -8.81
N SER A 488 22.24 -10.81 -7.81
CA SER A 488 23.00 -12.00 -7.43
C SER A 488 22.09 -13.19 -7.15
N LYS A 489 22.27 -14.28 -7.87
CA LYS A 489 21.59 -15.56 -7.60
C LYS A 489 21.96 -16.18 -6.23
N LYS A 490 22.96 -15.59 -5.54
CA LYS A 490 23.34 -15.96 -4.17
C LYS A 490 22.65 -15.12 -3.11
N PHE A 491 21.88 -14.09 -3.53
CA PHE A 491 21.11 -13.26 -2.60
C PHE A 491 20.03 -14.12 -1.95
N SER A 492 20.04 -14.20 -0.63
CA SER A 492 19.10 -14.98 0.19
C SER A 492 18.07 -14.08 0.87
N SER A 493 17.10 -14.68 1.56
CA SER A 493 16.09 -13.92 2.30
C SER A 493 16.71 -13.07 3.41
N GLU A 494 16.25 -11.82 3.50
CA GLU A 494 16.49 -10.98 4.69
C GLU A 494 15.66 -11.50 5.86
N GLN A 495 16.18 -11.43 7.05
CA GLN A 495 15.58 -12.01 8.25
C GLN A 495 15.31 -10.96 9.31
N LEU A 496 14.19 -11.09 9.98
CA LEU A 496 13.82 -10.31 11.15
C LEU A 496 13.46 -11.24 12.31
N LEU A 497 13.99 -10.97 13.49
CA LEU A 497 13.47 -11.45 14.77
C LEU A 497 12.94 -10.25 15.55
N GLY A 498 11.61 -10.17 15.68
CA GLY A 498 10.93 -9.09 16.39
C GLY A 498 10.49 -9.54 17.80
N THR A 499 10.70 -8.67 18.79
CA THR A 499 10.20 -8.79 20.15
C THR A 499 9.37 -7.58 20.47
N GLU A 500 8.15 -7.78 20.95
CA GLU A 500 7.17 -6.72 21.17
C GLU A 500 6.50 -6.89 22.53
N PHE A 501 6.15 -5.75 23.13
CA PHE A 501 5.29 -5.67 24.32
C PHE A 501 4.28 -4.54 24.13
N GLY A 502 3.03 -4.76 24.52
CA GLY A 502 2.00 -3.73 24.44
C GLY A 502 1.08 -3.68 25.62
N TYR A 503 0.47 -2.51 25.79
CA TYR A 503 -0.52 -2.21 26.82
C TYR A 503 -1.66 -1.39 26.25
N ARG A 504 -2.88 -1.82 26.48
CA ARG A 504 -4.11 -1.09 26.14
C ARG A 504 -4.95 -0.83 27.37
N THR A 505 -5.52 0.35 27.46
CA THR A 505 -6.41 0.70 28.58
C THR A 505 -7.50 1.68 28.17
N LEU A 506 -8.65 1.57 28.80
CA LEU A 506 -9.74 2.54 28.72
C LEU A 506 -10.00 3.13 30.12
N ILE A 507 -9.70 4.42 30.27
CA ILE A 507 -9.81 5.15 31.55
C ILE A 507 -11.10 5.96 31.56
N ALA A 508 -11.94 5.73 32.58
CA ALA A 508 -13.19 6.45 32.81
C ALA A 508 -14.11 6.52 31.57
N LYS A 509 -14.04 5.55 30.65
CA LYS A 509 -14.77 5.47 29.35
C LYS A 509 -14.53 6.67 28.44
N LYS A 510 -13.55 7.51 28.73
CA LYS A 510 -13.27 8.78 28.02
C LYS A 510 -11.88 8.86 27.42
N LEU A 511 -10.94 8.05 27.84
CA LEU A 511 -9.56 8.03 27.33
C LEU A 511 -9.17 6.59 27.06
N TYR A 512 -9.00 6.27 25.79
CA TYR A 512 -8.38 5.04 25.32
C TYR A 512 -6.91 5.30 25.04
N VAL A 513 -6.02 4.40 25.46
CA VAL A 513 -4.59 4.48 25.20
C VAL A 513 -4.10 3.12 24.70
N ASP A 514 -3.42 3.10 23.57
CA ASP A 514 -2.66 1.96 23.05
C ASP A 514 -1.16 2.31 23.03
N LEU A 515 -0.34 1.48 23.68
CA LEU A 515 1.10 1.58 23.76
C LEU A 515 1.72 0.31 23.23
N ALA A 516 2.70 0.42 22.35
CA ALA A 516 3.54 -0.67 21.89
C ALA A 516 5.03 -0.28 22.01
N VAL A 517 5.84 -1.19 22.52
CA VAL A 517 7.30 -1.09 22.58
C VAL A 517 7.88 -2.26 21.80
N PHE A 518 8.91 -2.04 21.01
CA PHE A 518 9.47 -3.06 20.14
C PHE A 518 10.99 -3.01 20.07
N GLN A 519 11.56 -4.16 19.83
CA GLN A 519 12.94 -4.36 19.41
C GLN A 519 12.97 -5.40 18.30
N ASN A 520 13.59 -5.04 17.17
CA ASN A 520 13.74 -5.88 16.00
C ASN A 520 15.22 -6.04 15.70
N ALA A 521 15.67 -7.28 15.51
CA ALA A 521 17.01 -7.61 15.05
C ALA A 521 16.94 -8.13 13.62
N TYR A 522 17.69 -7.51 12.73
CA TYR A 522 17.74 -7.85 11.30
C TYR A 522 19.07 -8.49 10.95
N ASP A 523 19.02 -9.52 10.13
CA ASP A 523 20.18 -10.16 9.53
C ASP A 523 19.99 -10.33 8.02
N ASP A 524 21.10 -10.48 7.30
CA ASP A 524 21.10 -10.70 5.86
C ASP A 524 20.45 -9.56 5.05
N LEU A 525 20.50 -8.32 5.56
CA LEU A 525 19.95 -7.16 4.87
C LEU A 525 20.68 -6.88 3.55
N TYR A 526 19.94 -6.31 2.61
CA TYR A 526 20.40 -5.84 1.31
C TYR A 526 21.59 -4.90 1.44
N GLY A 527 22.59 -5.14 0.61
CA GLY A 527 23.79 -4.31 0.51
C GLY A 527 24.62 -4.70 -0.69
N TYR A 528 25.84 -4.18 -0.78
CA TYR A 528 26.76 -4.45 -1.88
C TYR A 528 27.88 -5.39 -1.44
N GLY A 529 28.19 -6.33 -2.32
CA GLY A 529 29.38 -7.18 -2.20
C GLY A 529 30.65 -6.47 -2.67
N GLN A 530 31.75 -7.22 -2.72
CA GLN A 530 33.03 -6.68 -3.14
C GLN A 530 32.98 -6.22 -4.60
N GLY A 531 33.29 -4.94 -4.83
CA GLY A 531 33.33 -4.33 -6.14
C GLY A 531 34.53 -4.78 -6.99
N THR A 532 34.34 -4.77 -8.29
CA THR A 532 35.39 -5.04 -9.30
C THR A 532 35.46 -3.91 -10.30
N ILE A 533 36.66 -3.60 -10.79
CA ILE A 533 36.88 -2.57 -11.80
C ILE A 533 37.50 -3.22 -13.05
N PHE A 534 36.93 -2.91 -14.21
CA PHE A 534 37.45 -3.40 -15.49
C PHE A 534 37.10 -2.43 -16.62
N VAL A 535 37.72 -2.65 -17.79
CA VAL A 535 37.45 -1.88 -19.01
C VAL A 535 36.59 -2.73 -19.94
N GLU A 536 35.49 -2.15 -20.40
CA GLU A 536 34.66 -2.71 -21.48
C GLU A 536 34.86 -1.98 -22.77
N ASN A 537 34.93 -2.74 -23.88
CA ASN A 537 35.02 -2.21 -25.23
C ASN A 537 33.68 -2.25 -25.97
N SER A 538 32.70 -2.93 -25.41
CA SER A 538 31.36 -3.07 -25.99
C SER A 538 30.30 -2.87 -24.89
N PRO A 539 29.26 -2.05 -25.15
CA PRO A 539 29.08 -1.23 -26.35
C PRO A 539 30.09 -0.09 -26.42
N PRO A 540 30.50 0.33 -27.67
CA PRO A 540 31.44 1.43 -27.83
C PRO A 540 30.85 2.77 -27.37
N PRO A 541 31.68 3.76 -26.95
CA PRO A 541 33.15 3.73 -26.88
C PRO A 541 33.66 2.92 -25.67
N PRO A 542 34.97 2.55 -25.65
CA PRO A 542 35.58 1.91 -24.50
C PRO A 542 35.39 2.74 -23.25
N HIS A 543 35.01 2.07 -22.15
CA HIS A 543 34.66 2.71 -20.88
C HIS A 543 35.09 1.86 -19.68
N VAL A 544 35.21 2.49 -18.53
CA VAL A 544 35.53 1.82 -17.26
C VAL A 544 34.24 1.50 -16.53
N VAL A 545 34.14 0.29 -16.03
CA VAL A 545 33.00 -0.17 -15.21
C VAL A 545 33.50 -0.49 -13.81
N PHE A 546 32.92 0.15 -12.80
CA PHE A 546 32.98 -0.25 -11.42
C PHE A 546 31.72 -1.06 -11.11
N GLN A 547 31.84 -2.38 -11.00
CA GLN A 547 30.70 -3.28 -10.79
C GLN A 547 30.56 -3.66 -9.33
N LEU A 548 29.34 -3.49 -8.79
CA LEU A 548 28.92 -3.86 -7.44
C LEU A 548 27.86 -4.97 -7.53
N PRO A 549 28.15 -6.20 -7.11
CA PRO A 549 27.12 -7.23 -6.99
C PRO A 549 26.27 -6.99 -5.75
N LEU A 550 24.95 -7.26 -5.83
CA LEU A 550 24.08 -7.28 -4.68
C LEU A 550 24.43 -8.47 -3.75
N ALA A 551 24.35 -8.25 -2.45
CA ALA A 551 24.69 -9.24 -1.42
C ALA A 551 23.90 -8.98 -0.14
N ASN A 552 23.80 -10.01 0.70
CA ASN A 552 23.30 -9.89 2.08
C ASN A 552 24.43 -9.36 2.99
N ALA A 553 24.78 -8.11 2.83
CA ALA A 553 26.00 -7.50 3.37
C ALA A 553 25.82 -6.82 4.73
N LEU A 554 24.55 -6.54 5.13
CA LEU A 554 24.26 -5.71 6.28
C LEU A 554 23.49 -6.45 7.36
N LYS A 555 23.58 -5.92 8.59
CA LYS A 555 22.77 -6.24 9.77
C LYS A 555 22.19 -4.94 10.33
N GLY A 556 21.12 -5.03 11.11
CA GLY A 556 20.56 -3.86 11.75
C GLY A 556 19.68 -4.18 12.94
N ASP A 557 19.42 -3.15 13.71
CA ASP A 557 18.50 -3.19 14.84
C ASP A 557 17.55 -1.98 14.77
N THR A 558 16.27 -2.21 15.05
CA THR A 558 15.35 -1.10 15.34
C THR A 558 14.77 -1.26 16.73
N THR A 559 14.73 -0.15 17.47
CA THR A 559 14.13 -0.07 18.79
C THR A 559 13.25 1.17 18.86
N GLY A 560 12.09 1.05 19.49
CA GLY A 560 11.21 2.18 19.59
C GLY A 560 9.94 1.91 20.38
N PHE A 561 9.10 2.93 20.42
CA PHE A 561 7.77 2.81 20.98
C PHE A 561 6.77 3.70 20.22
N GLU A 562 5.52 3.32 20.31
CA GLU A 562 4.39 3.98 19.68
C GLU A 562 3.28 4.12 20.72
N ILE A 563 2.72 5.33 20.87
CA ILE A 563 1.60 5.60 21.75
C ILE A 563 0.48 6.29 20.98
N ALA A 564 -0.75 5.80 21.13
CA ALA A 564 -1.93 6.32 20.46
C ALA A 564 -3.06 6.57 21.47
N PRO A 565 -3.12 7.76 22.09
CA PRO A 565 -4.25 8.18 22.90
C PRO A 565 -5.44 8.63 22.04
N ASN A 566 -6.64 8.25 22.44
CA ASN A 566 -7.90 8.78 21.93
C ASN A 566 -8.73 9.27 23.12
N TRP A 567 -8.99 10.58 23.19
CA TRP A 567 -9.68 11.23 24.30
C TRP A 567 -10.96 11.90 23.82
N LYS A 568 -12.08 11.49 24.38
CA LYS A 568 -13.40 12.06 24.12
C LYS A 568 -13.97 12.67 25.43
N PRO A 569 -13.56 13.88 25.79
CA PRO A 569 -14.00 14.52 27.04
C PRO A 569 -15.50 14.81 27.04
N VAL A 570 -16.05 15.17 25.88
CA VAL A 570 -17.47 15.47 25.64
C VAL A 570 -17.89 14.88 24.27
N GLU A 571 -19.18 14.64 24.06
CA GLU A 571 -19.71 13.94 22.90
C GLU A 571 -19.45 14.67 21.55
N TRP A 572 -19.29 15.97 21.58
CA TRP A 572 -19.08 16.78 20.38
C TRP A 572 -17.60 17.06 20.04
N TRP A 573 -16.66 16.60 20.89
CA TRP A 573 -15.21 16.80 20.69
C TRP A 573 -14.43 15.53 21.00
N GLU A 574 -13.62 15.11 20.04
CA GLU A 574 -12.71 13.99 20.13
C GLU A 574 -11.29 14.44 19.75
N LEU A 575 -10.31 14.10 20.57
CA LEU A 575 -8.90 14.37 20.36
C LEU A 575 -8.15 13.04 20.19
N LYS A 576 -7.63 12.79 19.00
CA LYS A 576 -6.77 11.63 18.71
C LYS A 576 -5.33 12.11 18.60
N GLY A 577 -4.43 11.37 19.22
CA GLY A 577 -3.01 11.62 19.15
C GLY A 577 -2.25 10.37 18.73
N SER A 578 -1.10 10.55 18.14
CA SER A 578 -0.09 9.51 18.06
C SER A 578 1.30 10.12 18.17
N TYR A 579 2.18 9.40 18.84
CA TYR A 579 3.61 9.69 18.86
C TYR A 579 4.37 8.40 18.66
N SER A 580 5.35 8.44 17.76
CA SER A 580 6.23 7.32 17.47
C SER A 580 7.68 7.76 17.60
N PHE A 581 8.45 6.97 18.32
CA PHE A 581 9.90 7.08 18.41
C PHE A 581 10.53 5.85 17.77
N LEU A 582 11.52 6.08 16.91
CA LEU A 582 12.29 5.05 16.23
C LEU A 582 13.78 5.35 16.34
N HIS A 583 14.56 4.37 16.78
CA HIS A 583 16.00 4.33 16.61
C HIS A 583 16.34 3.17 15.68
N LEU A 584 16.95 3.47 14.53
CA LEU A 584 17.40 2.52 13.53
C LEU A 584 18.92 2.57 13.47
N TYR A 585 19.58 1.41 13.52
CA TYR A 585 21.02 1.29 13.39
C TYR A 585 21.36 0.11 12.47
N VAL A 586 21.95 0.42 11.32
CA VAL A 586 22.40 -0.55 10.30
C VAL A 586 23.93 -0.50 10.23
N HIS A 587 24.58 -1.64 10.10
CA HIS A 587 26.04 -1.78 10.02
C HIS A 587 26.44 -2.98 9.15
N ASP A 588 27.68 -2.96 8.70
CA ASP A 588 28.25 -4.03 7.87
C ASP A 588 28.36 -5.36 8.62
N LYS A 589 28.12 -6.44 7.91
CA LYS A 589 28.50 -7.80 8.35
C LYS A 589 29.99 -7.99 8.22
N ALA A 590 30.56 -8.90 9.02
CA ALA A 590 31.96 -9.26 8.94
C ALA A 590 32.35 -9.71 7.52
N GLY A 591 33.36 -9.06 6.94
CA GLY A 591 33.84 -9.34 5.58
C GLY A 591 33.22 -8.48 4.49
N PHE A 592 32.28 -7.58 4.84
CA PHE A 592 31.70 -6.61 3.93
C PHE A 592 32.09 -5.19 4.33
N THR A 593 32.00 -4.27 3.38
CA THR A 593 32.12 -2.81 3.59
C THR A 593 31.17 -2.13 2.62
N ASP A 594 30.06 -1.63 3.13
CA ASP A 594 29.00 -0.98 2.36
C ASP A 594 28.59 0.35 3.01
N ASN A 595 29.44 1.35 2.87
CA ASN A 595 29.16 2.67 3.41
C ASN A 595 27.97 3.37 2.74
N LEU A 596 27.61 3.00 1.51
CA LEU A 596 26.52 3.64 0.77
C LEU A 596 25.16 3.30 1.39
N ASN A 597 24.85 2.01 1.51
CA ASN A 597 23.57 1.59 2.08
C ASN A 597 23.52 1.83 3.60
N THR A 598 24.63 1.63 4.33
CA THR A 598 24.69 1.91 5.76
C THR A 598 24.34 3.37 6.08
N VAL A 599 24.88 4.35 5.34
CA VAL A 599 24.56 5.77 5.52
C VAL A 599 23.13 6.06 5.08
N SER A 600 22.69 5.50 3.95
CA SER A 600 21.32 5.67 3.44
C SER A 600 20.29 5.18 4.45
N ASP A 601 20.39 3.94 4.91
CA ASP A 601 19.41 3.33 5.79
C ASP A 601 19.33 4.04 7.14
N ASN A 602 20.48 4.36 7.76
CA ASN A 602 20.53 5.05 9.05
C ASN A 602 19.96 6.48 9.01
N GLY A 603 19.87 7.10 7.83
CA GLY A 603 19.41 8.48 7.68
C GLY A 603 18.09 8.65 6.91
N SER A 604 17.40 7.57 6.51
CA SER A 604 16.21 7.64 5.66
C SER A 604 14.88 7.48 6.40
N SER A 605 14.90 7.23 7.71
CA SER A 605 13.69 7.10 8.53
C SER A 605 13.63 8.14 9.64
N PRO A 606 12.45 8.74 9.94
CA PRO A 606 12.32 9.74 10.97
C PRO A 606 12.43 9.15 12.38
N HIS A 607 13.21 9.76 13.24
CA HIS A 607 13.29 9.36 14.65
C HIS A 607 12.02 9.70 15.43
N HIS A 608 11.33 10.78 15.09
CA HIS A 608 10.15 11.26 15.79
C HIS A 608 9.04 11.59 14.80
N GLN A 609 7.86 11.08 15.06
CA GLN A 609 6.64 11.43 14.34
C GLN A 609 5.52 11.74 15.34
N VAL A 610 4.78 12.82 15.10
CA VAL A 610 3.62 13.22 15.89
C VAL A 610 2.44 13.46 14.96
N VAL A 611 1.28 12.93 15.29
CA VAL A 611 0.00 13.29 14.66
C VAL A 611 -1.00 13.66 15.76
N ILE A 612 -1.67 14.79 15.61
CA ILE A 612 -2.72 15.23 16.51
C ILE A 612 -3.92 15.62 15.66
N GLN A 613 -5.06 14.99 15.92
CA GLN A 613 -6.33 15.29 15.27
C GLN A 613 -7.33 15.80 16.31
N SER A 614 -7.93 16.95 16.05
CA SER A 614 -9.01 17.52 16.85
C SER A 614 -10.29 17.55 16.03
N LEU A 615 -11.26 16.76 16.41
CA LEU A 615 -12.47 16.47 15.65
C LEU A 615 -13.69 17.01 16.39
N PHE A 616 -14.36 18.02 15.80
CA PHE A 616 -15.56 18.65 16.37
C PHE A 616 -16.80 18.29 15.57
N SER A 617 -17.89 17.97 16.29
CA SER A 617 -19.21 17.70 15.74
C SER A 617 -20.22 18.66 16.37
N PHE A 618 -20.52 19.75 15.67
CA PHE A 618 -21.38 20.81 16.19
C PHE A 618 -22.87 20.56 15.92
N PRO A 619 -23.77 21.24 16.65
CA PRO A 619 -25.18 21.31 16.32
C PRO A 619 -25.42 21.75 14.87
N LYS A 620 -26.59 21.42 14.29
CA LYS A 620 -26.95 21.69 12.90
C LYS A 620 -26.04 20.96 11.87
N LYS A 621 -25.39 19.86 12.30
CA LYS A 621 -24.61 18.95 11.43
C LYS A 621 -23.40 19.60 10.76
N PHE A 622 -22.75 20.52 11.43
CA PHE A 622 -21.44 21.04 11.06
C PHE A 622 -20.34 20.22 11.74
N GLU A 623 -19.28 20.01 10.99
CA GLU A 623 -18.04 19.37 11.46
C GLU A 623 -16.87 20.31 11.22
N PHE A 624 -15.94 20.37 12.15
CA PHE A 624 -14.65 21.02 12.01
C PHE A 624 -13.57 20.06 12.46
N ASP A 625 -12.61 19.79 11.58
CA ASP A 625 -11.53 18.85 11.81
C ASP A 625 -10.20 19.57 11.55
N ALA A 626 -9.27 19.43 12.50
CA ALA A 626 -7.92 19.96 12.36
C ALA A 626 -6.92 18.85 12.67
N THR A 627 -5.95 18.66 11.77
CA THR A 627 -4.88 17.66 11.92
C THR A 627 -3.55 18.39 11.87
N TYR A 628 -2.69 18.18 12.86
CA TYR A 628 -1.30 18.60 12.87
C TYR A 628 -0.38 17.40 12.75
N ARG A 629 0.65 17.47 11.92
CA ARG A 629 1.68 16.45 11.78
C ARG A 629 3.06 17.06 11.93
N TYR A 630 3.96 16.35 12.61
CA TYR A 630 5.37 16.66 12.70
C TYR A 630 6.18 15.41 12.36
N VAL A 631 7.21 15.59 11.54
CA VAL A 631 8.16 14.54 11.13
C VAL A 631 9.57 15.10 11.32
N SER A 632 10.44 14.36 12.01
CA SER A 632 11.84 14.74 12.17
C SER A 632 12.62 14.63 10.85
N ALA A 633 13.80 15.24 10.79
CA ALA A 633 14.63 15.27 9.58
C ALA A 633 15.00 13.86 9.08
N LEU A 634 15.19 13.74 7.77
CA LEU A 634 15.74 12.58 7.06
C LEU A 634 17.09 12.98 6.46
N PRO A 635 18.20 12.85 7.22
CA PRO A 635 19.51 13.38 6.79
C PRO A 635 20.03 12.77 5.49
N ALA A 636 19.85 11.46 5.28
CA ALA A 636 20.27 10.78 4.05
C ALA A 636 19.46 11.21 2.83
N GLN A 637 18.24 11.70 3.04
CA GLN A 637 17.34 12.19 2.01
C GLN A 637 17.45 13.71 1.82
N LEU A 638 18.30 14.40 2.58
CA LEU A 638 18.45 15.86 2.60
C LEU A 638 17.14 16.61 2.92
N VAL A 639 16.25 15.98 3.68
CA VAL A 639 14.96 16.55 4.10
C VAL A 639 15.05 17.06 5.53
N SER A 640 14.78 18.35 5.71
CA SER A 640 14.69 18.96 7.03
C SER A 640 13.43 18.53 7.77
N ALA A 641 13.45 18.57 9.10
CA ALA A 641 12.24 18.37 9.89
C ALA A 641 11.14 19.35 9.47
N TYR A 642 9.91 18.87 9.39
CA TYR A 642 8.77 19.69 9.01
C TYR A 642 7.55 19.45 9.88
N GLY A 643 6.73 20.50 9.99
CA GLY A 643 5.39 20.42 10.55
C GLY A 643 4.38 20.91 9.54
N THR A 644 3.23 20.26 9.46
CA THR A 644 2.14 20.67 8.59
C THR A 644 0.80 20.56 9.30
N ALA A 645 -0.21 21.26 8.78
CA ALA A 645 -1.56 21.24 9.30
C ALA A 645 -2.58 21.14 8.17
N ASP A 646 -3.60 20.35 8.41
CA ASP A 646 -4.75 20.20 7.52
C ASP A 646 -6.03 20.60 8.28
N VAL A 647 -6.98 21.20 7.58
CA VAL A 647 -8.27 21.63 8.14
C VAL A 647 -9.39 21.21 7.21
N ARG A 648 -10.46 20.64 7.77
CA ARG A 648 -11.69 20.31 7.06
C ARG A 648 -12.89 20.96 7.73
N LEU A 649 -13.74 21.59 6.92
CA LEU A 649 -15.08 22.02 7.27
C LEU A 649 -16.08 21.13 6.56
N GLY A 650 -16.93 20.44 7.31
CA GLY A 650 -17.97 19.57 6.78
C GLY A 650 -19.36 20.08 7.16
N TRP A 651 -20.34 19.93 6.26
CA TRP A 651 -21.73 20.27 6.50
C TRP A 651 -22.67 19.24 5.89
N HIS A 652 -23.60 18.75 6.71
CA HIS A 652 -24.63 17.80 6.31
C HIS A 652 -26.02 18.47 6.33
N PRO A 653 -26.41 19.26 5.31
CA PRO A 653 -27.70 19.97 5.32
C PRO A 653 -28.88 19.00 5.53
N VAL A 654 -28.83 17.87 4.85
CA VAL A 654 -29.75 16.73 5.02
C VAL A 654 -28.96 15.42 5.03
N PRO A 655 -29.52 14.29 5.50
CA PRO A 655 -28.77 13.02 5.61
C PRO A 655 -28.15 12.52 4.31
N SER A 656 -28.75 12.86 3.16
CA SER A 656 -28.28 12.45 1.83
C SER A 656 -27.19 13.33 1.23
N TRP A 657 -26.86 14.47 1.81
CA TRP A 657 -25.86 15.40 1.27
C TRP A 657 -24.76 15.71 2.27
N GLU A 658 -23.55 15.67 1.82
CA GLU A 658 -22.35 16.14 2.52
C GLU A 658 -21.59 17.12 1.64
N LEU A 659 -21.28 18.28 2.17
CA LEU A 659 -20.45 19.30 1.56
C LEU A 659 -19.21 19.48 2.42
N SER A 660 -18.03 19.52 1.82
CA SER A 660 -16.80 19.77 2.57
C SER A 660 -15.85 20.68 1.82
N ILE A 661 -15.09 21.47 2.58
CA ILE A 661 -13.96 22.26 2.11
C ILE A 661 -12.75 21.78 2.94
N VAL A 662 -11.66 21.48 2.25
CA VAL A 662 -10.43 20.95 2.87
C VAL A 662 -9.26 21.83 2.45
N GLY A 663 -8.45 22.21 3.42
CA GLY A 663 -7.14 22.81 3.19
C GLY A 663 -6.07 21.87 3.72
N GLN A 664 -5.05 21.61 2.93
CA GLN A 664 -3.96 20.68 3.27
C GLN A 664 -2.62 21.39 3.21
N ASN A 665 -1.67 20.95 4.06
CA ASN A 665 -0.31 21.47 4.12
C ASN A 665 -0.26 23.00 4.36
N LEU A 666 -1.12 23.53 5.24
CA LEU A 666 -1.41 24.96 5.36
C LEU A 666 -0.27 25.80 5.92
N LEU A 667 0.68 25.20 6.65
CA LEU A 667 1.72 25.95 7.39
C LEU A 667 2.82 26.50 6.47
N GLN A 668 3.03 25.90 5.29
CA GLN A 668 4.08 26.31 4.34
C GLN A 668 3.52 26.34 2.92
N PRO A 669 4.07 27.15 2.00
CA PRO A 669 3.66 27.11 0.59
C PRO A 669 3.92 25.78 -0.07
N HIS A 670 5.05 25.16 0.26
CA HIS A 670 5.46 23.80 -0.08
C HIS A 670 6.53 23.33 0.91
N HIS A 671 6.70 22.02 1.08
CA HIS A 671 7.76 21.41 1.88
C HIS A 671 8.16 20.06 1.26
N ALA A 672 9.42 19.67 1.43
CA ALA A 672 9.89 18.36 1.03
C ALA A 672 9.50 17.32 2.09
N GLU A 673 9.12 16.13 1.66
CA GLU A 673 8.80 15.01 2.55
C GLU A 673 9.78 13.83 2.39
N PHE A 674 10.32 13.63 1.17
CA PHE A 674 11.31 12.61 0.88
C PHE A 674 12.28 13.08 -0.21
N GLY A 675 13.47 12.46 -0.30
CA GLY A 675 14.43 12.73 -1.36
C GLY A 675 13.95 12.20 -2.71
N SER A 676 14.55 12.70 -3.76
CA SER A 676 14.33 12.23 -5.13
C SER A 676 15.61 11.61 -5.67
N ASP A 677 15.47 10.53 -6.42
CA ASP A 677 16.60 9.87 -7.10
C ASP A 677 17.16 10.72 -8.27
N VAL A 678 16.46 11.79 -8.66
CA VAL A 678 16.78 12.59 -9.84
C VAL A 678 16.88 14.08 -9.51
N ASP A 679 18.09 14.53 -9.16
CA ASP A 679 18.61 15.90 -9.16
C ASP A 679 17.85 16.99 -8.38
N THR A 680 16.54 16.88 -8.15
CA THR A 680 15.75 17.95 -7.48
C THR A 680 14.71 17.37 -6.54
N ILE A 681 14.77 17.79 -5.26
CA ILE A 681 13.75 17.43 -4.27
C ILE A 681 12.45 18.17 -4.60
N VAL A 682 11.36 17.42 -4.67
CA VAL A 682 10.02 17.94 -4.94
C VAL A 682 9.42 18.53 -3.67
N GLY A 683 8.77 19.67 -3.78
CA GLY A 683 8.06 20.32 -2.67
C GLY A 683 6.56 20.04 -2.75
N ILE A 684 6.01 19.36 -1.74
CA ILE A 684 4.58 19.10 -1.64
C ILE A 684 3.83 20.39 -1.35
N LYS A 685 2.92 20.78 -2.24
CA LYS A 685 2.26 22.07 -2.20
C LYS A 685 1.19 22.18 -1.13
N ARG A 686 0.97 23.41 -0.65
CA ARG A 686 -0.27 23.78 0.01
C ARG A 686 -1.44 23.60 -0.98
N SER A 687 -2.48 22.91 -0.55
CA SER A 687 -3.64 22.67 -1.39
C SER A 687 -4.96 23.00 -0.70
N ALA A 688 -5.97 23.21 -1.51
CA ALA A 688 -7.35 23.33 -1.07
C ALA A 688 -8.28 22.75 -2.14
N TYR A 689 -9.32 22.07 -1.69
CA TYR A 689 -10.37 21.55 -2.55
C TYR A 689 -11.73 21.58 -1.87
N ALA A 690 -12.79 21.52 -2.67
CA ALA A 690 -14.16 21.34 -2.21
C ALA A 690 -14.69 20.00 -2.73
N LYS A 691 -15.52 19.32 -1.92
CA LYS A 691 -16.14 18.04 -2.27
C LYS A 691 -17.62 18.05 -1.89
N ILE A 692 -18.44 17.48 -2.76
CA ILE A 692 -19.86 17.25 -2.55
C ILE A 692 -20.14 15.76 -2.70
N VAL A 693 -20.85 15.17 -1.75
CA VAL A 693 -21.25 13.76 -1.77
C VAL A 693 -22.75 13.67 -1.60
N TRP A 694 -23.39 12.96 -2.52
CA TRP A 694 -24.81 12.65 -2.47
C TRP A 694 -25.04 11.14 -2.35
N ARG A 695 -25.92 10.75 -1.42
CA ARG A 695 -26.28 9.36 -1.16
C ARG A 695 -27.79 9.19 -1.14
N ARG A 696 -28.31 8.14 -1.79
CA ARG A 696 -29.75 7.81 -1.83
C ARG A 696 -29.95 6.31 -1.58
#